data_7d8e2fb677fb3f7d11efedc86a640b66
#
_entry.id   7d8e2fb677fb3f7d11efedc86a640b66
#
_cell.length_a   1.000
_cell.length_b   1.000
_cell.length_c   1.000
_cell.angle_alpha   90.00
_cell.angle_beta   90.00
_cell.angle_gamma   90.00
#
_symmetry.space_group_name_H-M   'P 1'
#
loop_
_entity.id
_entity.type
_entity.pdbx_description
1 polymer ?
#
loop_
_entity_poly.entity_id
_entity_poly.type
_entity_poly.pdbx_seq_one_letter_code
_entity_poly.pdbx_strand_id
1 'polypeptide(L)'
;MTVSFNIEYRTSWGEEVRIAGLLPESIPMHTTDGIYWTADVELEVPKEGMTINYSYQIEQNQIIIRKEWDSFPRRLFLSGNSKKKYQIKDCWKNIPEQLYYYSSAFTEALLAHPDRAEIPHCHRKGLVIKAYAPRINKDYCLAICGNQKALGNWDPDKAIPMSDANFPEWQIELDASKLKFPLEYKFILYHKEEKKADCWENNPNRYLADPELKTNETLVISDRYAYFDIPVWKGAGIAIPVFSLKSENSFGVGDFGDLKRMIDWAVSTQQKVIQILPINDTTMTHAWTDSYPYNSISIYAFHPMYADIKQMGTLKDKSAAAKFNKKQKELNGLPAMDYEAVNQTKWEYFRLIFKQEGEKVLASGEFGEFFNANKEWLQPYAVFSYLRDAFQTPNFREWPRHSVYNAQDIEKMCRPESVDYPHIALYYYIQFHLHLQLVAATKYAREHGVVLKGDIPIGISRNSVEAWTEPYYFNLNGQAGAPPDDFSVNGQNWGFPTYNWDVMEKDGYRWWMKRFQKMSEYFDAYRIDHILGFFRIWEIPMHAVHGLLGQFIPSIPMSREEIESYGLPFREEYLIPYIHESFLGQVFGPHTDYVKQTFLLPAETPGVYHMKPEFTTQREVESFFAGKNDENSLWIRDGLYTLISDVLFVPDTKEKDKYHPRIGIQRDFIFRSLNEQEQNAFNRLYDQYYYHRHNEFWRQQAMKKLPQLTQSTRMLVCGEDLGMIPDCVSSVMNDLRILSLEIQRMPKNPMHEFGYLNEYPYRSVCTISTHDMSTLRGWWEEDYLQTQRYYNTMLGHYGTAPTVATPELCEEVVRNHLKSNSILCILSLQDWLSIDGKWRNPNVQEERINVPSNPRNYWRYRMHLTLEQLMKAEELNNKIRELIKYTGRAPKK
;
A
#
# COMPACT_ATOMS: atom_id res chain seq x y z
N MET A 1 30.43 -29.87 -6.26
CA MET A 1 31.26 -28.73 -5.80
C MET A 1 30.95 -28.47 -4.36
N THR A 2 31.94 -28.47 -3.47
CA THR A 2 31.74 -28.22 -2.03
C THR A 2 31.67 -26.73 -1.75
N VAL A 3 30.64 -26.30 -1.04
CA VAL A 3 30.45 -24.93 -0.52
C VAL A 3 30.32 -25.04 1.01
N SER A 4 31.28 -24.49 1.72
CA SER A 4 31.31 -24.46 3.18
C SER A 4 30.72 -23.14 3.69
N PHE A 5 29.60 -23.20 4.36
CA PHE A 5 28.93 -22.04 4.95
C PHE A 5 29.36 -21.92 6.42
N ASN A 6 29.73 -20.70 6.82
CA ASN A 6 30.11 -20.40 8.21
C ASN A 6 29.40 -19.08 8.60
N ILE A 7 28.73 -19.07 9.74
CA ILE A 7 28.11 -17.90 10.31
C ILE A 7 28.33 -17.81 11.81
N GLU A 8 28.65 -16.62 12.29
CA GLU A 8 28.71 -16.31 13.71
C GLU A 8 27.34 -15.83 14.17
N TYR A 9 26.64 -16.63 14.99
CA TYR A 9 25.36 -16.30 15.57
C TYR A 9 25.14 -17.03 16.89
N ARG A 10 24.96 -16.30 17.98
CA ARG A 10 24.73 -16.86 19.30
C ARG A 10 23.29 -17.35 19.43
N THR A 11 23.15 -18.66 19.65
CA THR A 11 21.87 -19.32 19.88
C THR A 11 21.64 -19.65 21.34
N SER A 12 20.36 -19.84 21.71
CA SER A 12 19.94 -20.42 22.98
C SER A 12 19.86 -21.95 22.88
N TRP A 13 19.80 -22.63 24.00
CA TRP A 13 19.65 -24.08 24.02
C TRP A 13 18.39 -24.55 23.30
N GLY A 14 18.56 -25.49 22.37
CA GLY A 14 17.48 -26.03 21.53
C GLY A 14 17.21 -25.24 20.26
N GLU A 15 17.88 -24.12 20.04
CA GLU A 15 17.84 -23.37 18.77
C GLU A 15 18.89 -23.93 17.80
N GLU A 16 18.52 -24.03 16.52
CA GLU A 16 19.40 -24.49 15.43
C GLU A 16 19.45 -23.43 14.32
N VAL A 17 20.66 -23.15 13.82
CA VAL A 17 20.82 -22.33 12.61
C VAL A 17 20.66 -23.22 11.39
N ARG A 18 19.91 -22.77 10.40
CA ARG A 18 19.69 -23.49 9.14
C ARG A 18 19.88 -22.55 7.96
N ILE A 19 20.31 -23.11 6.82
CA ILE A 19 20.41 -22.40 5.54
C ILE A 19 19.09 -22.61 4.79
N ALA A 20 18.44 -21.51 4.39
CA ALA A 20 17.20 -21.51 3.64
C ALA A 20 17.39 -20.97 2.21
N GLY A 21 16.52 -21.36 1.27
CA GLY A 21 16.48 -20.86 -0.10
C GLY A 21 17.51 -21.46 -1.05
N LEU A 22 18.45 -22.27 -0.55
CA LEU A 22 19.46 -22.93 -1.38
C LEU A 22 18.92 -24.22 -2.01
N LEU A 23 18.16 -25.00 -1.25
CA LEU A 23 17.44 -26.20 -1.66
C LEU A 23 15.97 -26.07 -1.22
N PRO A 24 15.06 -26.94 -1.72
CA PRO A 24 13.65 -26.91 -1.31
C PRO A 24 13.45 -27.03 0.21
N GLU A 25 14.29 -27.84 0.88
CA GLU A 25 14.31 -27.94 2.34
C GLU A 25 15.49 -27.16 2.92
N SER A 26 15.30 -26.58 4.13
CA SER A 26 16.36 -25.89 4.84
C SER A 26 17.43 -26.88 5.30
N ILE A 27 18.71 -26.48 5.21
CA ILE A 27 19.87 -27.31 5.53
C ILE A 27 20.31 -27.02 6.96
N PRO A 28 20.39 -28.01 7.85
CA PRO A 28 20.87 -27.81 9.20
C PRO A 28 22.38 -27.48 9.23
N MET A 29 22.79 -26.62 10.13
CA MET A 29 24.16 -26.31 10.43
C MET A 29 24.59 -26.95 11.75
N HIS A 30 25.88 -27.09 11.97
CA HIS A 30 26.45 -27.70 13.14
C HIS A 30 27.29 -26.69 13.93
N THR A 31 27.27 -26.84 15.25
CA THR A 31 28.07 -26.02 16.17
C THR A 31 28.61 -26.88 17.31
N THR A 32 29.71 -26.44 17.88
CA THR A 32 30.28 -27.04 19.10
C THR A 32 30.19 -26.14 20.32
N ASP A 33 29.87 -24.84 20.09
CA ASP A 33 29.88 -23.80 21.13
C ASP A 33 28.61 -22.95 21.17
N GLY A 34 27.68 -23.19 20.23
CA GLY A 34 26.44 -22.41 20.10
C GLY A 34 26.64 -20.99 19.53
N ILE A 35 27.83 -20.69 19.00
CA ILE A 35 28.19 -19.36 18.45
C ILE A 35 28.60 -19.46 17.00
N TYR A 36 29.54 -20.40 16.69
CA TYR A 36 30.02 -20.59 15.32
C TYR A 36 29.32 -21.80 14.70
N TRP A 37 28.58 -21.53 13.62
CA TRP A 37 27.79 -22.53 12.92
C TRP A 37 28.35 -22.79 11.54
N THR A 38 28.46 -24.08 11.17
CA THR A 38 29.09 -24.52 9.93
C THR A 38 28.24 -25.57 9.22
N ALA A 39 28.26 -25.56 7.89
CA ALA A 39 27.70 -26.63 7.07
C ALA A 39 28.47 -26.76 5.75
N ASP A 40 28.78 -27.97 5.34
CA ASP A 40 29.33 -28.28 4.02
C ASP A 40 28.22 -28.80 3.13
N VAL A 41 28.02 -28.15 1.99
CA VAL A 41 26.94 -28.46 1.03
C VAL A 41 27.55 -28.81 -0.32
N GLU A 42 27.23 -30.00 -0.84
CA GLU A 42 27.60 -30.39 -2.19
C GLU A 42 26.54 -29.90 -3.20
N LEU A 43 26.99 -29.12 -4.18
CA LEU A 43 26.14 -28.58 -5.22
C LEU A 43 26.57 -29.06 -6.61
N GLU A 44 25.62 -29.36 -7.46
CA GLU A 44 25.85 -29.60 -8.88
C GLU A 44 25.90 -28.27 -9.61
N VAL A 45 27.09 -27.85 -10.05
CA VAL A 45 27.30 -26.58 -10.73
C VAL A 45 27.59 -26.84 -12.21
N PRO A 46 26.78 -26.29 -13.13
CA PRO A 46 27.00 -26.36 -14.57
C PRO A 46 28.35 -25.78 -14.99
N LYS A 47 28.86 -26.14 -16.18
CA LYS A 47 30.16 -25.65 -16.68
C LYS A 47 30.21 -24.14 -16.87
N GLU A 48 29.08 -23.53 -17.18
CA GLU A 48 28.89 -22.07 -17.29
C GLU A 48 28.87 -21.37 -15.93
N GLY A 49 28.78 -22.12 -14.85
CA GLY A 49 28.58 -21.61 -13.50
C GLY A 49 27.11 -21.47 -13.15
N MET A 50 26.84 -21.13 -11.91
CA MET A 50 25.47 -20.84 -11.43
C MET A 50 25.48 -19.81 -10.31
N THR A 51 24.42 -19.04 -10.23
CA THR A 51 24.19 -18.15 -9.08
C THR A 51 23.32 -18.85 -8.05
N ILE A 52 23.78 -18.87 -6.81
CA ILE A 52 22.99 -19.34 -5.67
C ILE A 52 22.43 -18.16 -4.89
N ASN A 53 21.20 -18.35 -4.37
CA ASN A 53 20.57 -17.45 -3.41
C ASN A 53 20.33 -18.21 -2.11
N TYR A 54 20.59 -17.59 -0.97
CA TYR A 54 20.41 -18.21 0.33
C TYR A 54 20.21 -17.17 1.44
N SER A 55 19.66 -17.60 2.55
CA SER A 55 19.54 -16.84 3.80
C SER A 55 19.69 -17.79 4.99
N TYR A 56 19.73 -17.25 6.20
CA TYR A 56 19.76 -18.05 7.42
C TYR A 56 18.48 -17.90 8.21
N GLN A 57 18.09 -18.96 8.90
CA GLN A 57 16.95 -18.97 9.82
C GLN A 57 17.29 -19.75 11.08
N ILE A 58 16.58 -19.44 12.16
CA ILE A 58 16.67 -20.12 13.44
C ILE A 58 15.42 -20.95 13.62
N GLU A 59 15.61 -22.23 13.85
CA GLU A 59 14.53 -23.15 14.17
C GLU A 59 14.63 -23.66 15.61
N GLN A 60 13.50 -23.90 16.25
CA GLN A 60 13.38 -24.61 17.52
C GLN A 60 12.20 -25.57 17.42
N ASN A 61 12.42 -26.85 17.69
CA ASN A 61 11.41 -27.90 17.56
C ASN A 61 10.74 -27.91 16.17
N GLN A 62 11.49 -27.73 15.10
CA GLN A 62 11.02 -27.65 13.71
C GLN A 62 10.13 -26.43 13.41
N ILE A 63 10.08 -25.47 14.30
CA ILE A 63 9.37 -24.22 14.11
C ILE A 63 10.39 -23.11 13.87
N ILE A 64 10.20 -22.33 12.82
CA ILE A 64 11.03 -21.16 12.53
C ILE A 64 10.66 -20.07 13.54
N ILE A 65 11.62 -19.73 14.40
CA ILE A 65 11.45 -18.71 15.45
C ILE A 65 12.04 -17.35 15.06
N ARG A 66 13.03 -17.35 14.16
CA ARG A 66 13.68 -16.14 13.63
C ARG A 66 14.14 -16.37 12.19
N LYS A 67 14.01 -15.35 11.36
CA LYS A 67 14.61 -15.29 10.02
C LYS A 67 15.55 -14.11 9.92
N GLU A 68 16.60 -14.28 9.16
CA GLU A 68 17.41 -13.18 8.67
C GLU A 68 16.56 -12.28 7.77
N TRP A 69 16.94 -11.00 7.62
CA TRP A 69 16.32 -10.18 6.59
C TRP A 69 16.60 -10.76 5.20
N ASP A 70 15.57 -11.27 4.54
CA ASP A 70 15.66 -12.08 3.33
C ASP A 70 14.97 -11.45 2.10
N SER A 71 14.33 -10.29 2.23
CA SER A 71 13.78 -9.56 1.07
C SER A 71 14.86 -9.15 0.06
N PHE A 72 16.11 -9.09 0.50
CA PHE A 72 17.31 -9.02 -0.34
C PHE A 72 18.22 -10.21 -0.01
N PRO A 73 18.01 -11.39 -0.62
CA PRO A 73 18.75 -12.61 -0.29
C PRO A 73 20.25 -12.46 -0.61
N ARG A 74 21.06 -13.22 0.06
CA ARG A 74 22.48 -13.35 -0.29
C ARG A 74 22.60 -14.01 -1.64
N ARG A 75 23.43 -13.45 -2.49
CA ARG A 75 23.67 -13.93 -3.84
C ARG A 75 25.14 -14.19 -4.06
N LEU A 76 25.49 -15.36 -4.61
CA LEU A 76 26.86 -15.71 -4.94
C LEU A 76 26.91 -16.46 -6.26
N PHE A 77 27.73 -15.98 -7.18
CA PHE A 77 28.06 -16.73 -8.40
C PHE A 77 29.11 -17.78 -8.10
N LEU A 78 28.83 -19.04 -8.45
CA LEU A 78 29.75 -20.17 -8.36
C LEU A 78 30.29 -20.48 -9.76
N SER A 79 31.62 -20.49 -9.94
CA SER A 79 32.20 -20.81 -11.24
C SER A 79 32.03 -22.30 -11.59
N GLY A 80 31.91 -22.62 -12.89
CA GLY A 80 31.77 -24.01 -13.37
C GLY A 80 33.01 -24.90 -13.22
N ASN A 81 34.03 -24.44 -12.52
CA ASN A 81 35.23 -25.24 -12.24
C ASN A 81 34.97 -26.23 -11.10
N SER A 82 34.76 -27.50 -11.42
CA SER A 82 34.43 -28.56 -10.47
C SER A 82 35.47 -28.80 -9.37
N LYS A 83 36.72 -28.34 -9.56
CA LYS A 83 37.81 -28.44 -8.56
C LYS A 83 37.78 -27.31 -7.55
N LYS A 84 36.96 -26.27 -7.78
CA LYS A 84 36.87 -25.11 -6.90
C LYS A 84 36.08 -25.45 -5.64
N LYS A 85 36.52 -24.91 -4.51
CA LYS A 85 35.83 -24.98 -3.22
C LYS A 85 35.57 -23.56 -2.72
N TYR A 86 34.41 -23.33 -2.17
CA TYR A 86 34.05 -22.02 -1.60
C TYR A 86 33.94 -22.14 -0.08
N GLN A 87 34.58 -21.20 0.61
CA GLN A 87 34.39 -20.98 2.04
C GLN A 87 33.69 -19.65 2.25
N ILE A 88 32.46 -19.67 2.73
CA ILE A 88 31.65 -18.49 2.97
C ILE A 88 31.72 -18.14 4.46
N LYS A 89 32.08 -16.92 4.78
CA LYS A 89 32.04 -16.37 6.14
C LYS A 89 31.05 -15.22 6.18
N ASP A 90 29.91 -15.48 6.79
CA ASP A 90 28.80 -14.56 6.88
C ASP A 90 28.57 -14.04 8.30
N CYS A 91 27.89 -12.92 8.40
CA CYS A 91 27.34 -12.38 9.64
C CYS A 91 25.82 -12.32 9.49
N TRP A 92 25.07 -12.48 10.57
CA TRP A 92 23.60 -12.35 10.56
C TRP A 92 23.15 -10.99 10.03
N LYS A 93 22.18 -10.99 9.10
CA LYS A 93 21.59 -9.78 8.54
C LYS A 93 20.29 -9.42 9.28
N ASN A 94 20.34 -8.36 10.06
CA ASN A 94 19.14 -7.69 10.55
C ASN A 94 18.56 -6.76 9.49
N ILE A 95 17.29 -6.35 9.68
CA ILE A 95 16.68 -5.29 8.88
C ILE A 95 17.57 -4.04 8.95
N PRO A 96 18.11 -3.55 7.84
CA PRO A 96 18.98 -2.39 7.88
C PRO A 96 18.26 -1.13 8.32
N GLU A 97 18.93 -0.22 9.00
CA GLU A 97 18.37 1.06 9.42
C GLU A 97 17.84 1.87 8.23
N GLN A 98 18.53 1.78 7.11
CA GLN A 98 18.19 2.46 5.85
C GLN A 98 17.52 1.51 4.85
N LEU A 99 16.61 0.65 5.32
CA LEU A 99 15.92 -0.36 4.50
C LEU A 99 15.31 0.21 3.21
N TYR A 100 14.78 1.43 3.28
CA TYR A 100 14.15 2.10 2.14
C TYR A 100 15.09 2.22 0.91
N TYR A 101 16.41 2.38 1.12
CA TYR A 101 17.38 2.41 0.01
C TYR A 101 17.62 1.04 -0.65
N TYR A 102 17.23 -0.05 0.00
CA TYR A 102 17.30 -1.41 -0.56
C TYR A 102 16.06 -1.79 -1.35
N SER A 103 15.03 -0.95 -1.31
CA SER A 103 13.80 -1.18 -2.07
C SER A 103 14.02 -1.07 -3.57
N SER A 104 13.14 -1.72 -4.35
CA SER A 104 13.17 -1.60 -5.82
C SER A 104 12.95 -0.15 -6.29
N ALA A 105 12.27 0.68 -5.50
CA ALA A 105 12.17 2.11 -5.80
C ALA A 105 13.54 2.78 -5.96
N PHE A 106 14.49 2.42 -5.12
CA PHE A 106 15.85 2.96 -5.23
C PHE A 106 16.72 2.13 -6.17
N THR A 107 16.73 0.82 -6.05
CA THR A 107 17.67 -0.05 -6.79
C THR A 107 17.33 -0.25 -8.26
N GLU A 108 16.04 -0.08 -8.64
CA GLU A 108 15.59 -0.28 -10.02
C GLU A 108 15.18 1.04 -10.73
N ALA A 109 14.95 2.13 -9.98
CA ALA A 109 14.55 3.41 -10.56
C ALA A 109 15.45 4.58 -10.14
N LEU A 110 15.44 4.99 -8.86
CA LEU A 110 16.05 6.24 -8.42
C LEU A 110 17.59 6.22 -8.43
N LEU A 111 18.19 5.10 -8.07
CA LEU A 111 19.65 4.86 -8.02
C LEU A 111 20.02 3.63 -8.84
N ALA A 112 19.28 3.35 -9.91
CA ALA A 112 19.50 2.17 -10.74
C ALA A 112 20.90 2.14 -11.37
N HIS A 113 21.51 0.97 -11.40
CA HIS A 113 22.75 0.65 -12.09
C HIS A 113 22.42 -0.25 -13.28
N PRO A 114 22.38 0.26 -14.52
CA PRO A 114 21.87 -0.49 -15.67
C PRO A 114 22.85 -1.57 -16.17
N ASP A 115 24.15 -1.35 -16.04
CA ASP A 115 25.19 -2.18 -16.62
C ASP A 115 25.82 -3.16 -15.62
N ARG A 116 24.95 -4.04 -15.05
CA ARG A 116 25.36 -4.99 -14.02
C ARG A 116 26.02 -6.23 -14.65
N ALA A 117 27.31 -6.41 -14.48
CA ALA A 117 28.04 -7.58 -14.95
C ALA A 117 28.55 -8.45 -13.79
N GLU A 118 28.32 -9.76 -13.87
CA GLU A 118 28.85 -10.72 -12.89
C GLU A 118 30.37 -10.72 -12.89
N ILE A 119 30.97 -10.92 -11.72
CA ILE A 119 32.43 -11.10 -11.60
C ILE A 119 32.76 -12.56 -11.87
N PRO A 120 33.65 -12.85 -12.82
CA PRO A 120 34.16 -14.21 -12.99
C PRO A 120 35.09 -14.55 -11.81
N HIS A 121 34.81 -15.65 -11.11
CA HIS A 121 35.67 -16.17 -10.07
C HIS A 121 36.80 -17.02 -10.68
N CYS A 122 37.89 -16.39 -11.13
CA CYS A 122 38.89 -16.99 -11.96
C CYS A 122 40.22 -17.33 -11.22
N HIS A 123 40.46 -16.74 -10.04
CA HIS A 123 41.70 -16.93 -9.34
C HIS A 123 41.83 -18.32 -8.68
N ARG A 124 43.00 -18.93 -8.74
CA ARG A 124 43.26 -20.22 -8.06
C ARG A 124 43.16 -20.13 -6.54
N LYS A 125 43.50 -18.99 -5.97
CA LYS A 125 43.25 -18.66 -4.57
C LYS A 125 42.45 -17.35 -4.59
N GLY A 126 41.14 -17.47 -4.48
CA GLY A 126 40.22 -16.31 -4.56
C GLY A 126 39.91 -15.72 -3.20
N LEU A 127 39.88 -14.39 -3.12
CA LEU A 127 39.30 -13.68 -1.99
C LEU A 127 38.20 -12.78 -2.54
N VAL A 128 36.93 -13.11 -2.25
CA VAL A 128 35.78 -12.32 -2.60
C VAL A 128 35.36 -11.48 -1.41
N ILE A 129 35.40 -10.18 -1.56
CA ILE A 129 34.95 -9.22 -0.54
C ILE A 129 33.65 -8.59 -1.01
N LYS A 130 32.62 -8.58 -0.16
CA LYS A 130 31.30 -8.01 -0.39
C LYS A 130 31.00 -6.94 0.63
N ALA A 131 30.38 -5.84 0.20
CA ALA A 131 29.91 -4.78 1.09
C ALA A 131 28.64 -4.14 0.56
N TYR A 132 27.78 -3.68 1.48
CA TYR A 132 26.57 -2.96 1.12
C TYR A 132 26.80 -1.45 1.09
N ALA A 133 26.45 -0.81 -0.02
CA ALA A 133 26.47 0.65 -0.17
C ALA A 133 25.33 1.11 -1.08
N PRO A 134 24.09 1.24 -0.55
CA PRO A 134 22.88 1.46 -1.35
C PRO A 134 22.70 2.89 -1.87
N ARG A 135 23.48 3.87 -1.36
CA ARG A 135 23.31 5.28 -1.69
C ARG A 135 24.20 5.76 -2.84
N ILE A 136 24.98 4.86 -3.42
CA ILE A 136 25.87 5.19 -4.52
C ILE A 136 25.06 5.23 -5.83
N ASN A 137 25.09 6.37 -6.54
CA ASN A 137 24.43 6.52 -7.82
C ASN A 137 25.29 5.93 -8.98
N LYS A 138 24.72 5.83 -10.16
CA LYS A 138 25.35 5.16 -11.33
C LYS A 138 26.69 5.76 -11.78
N ASP A 139 26.97 7.02 -11.46
CA ASP A 139 28.19 7.72 -11.89
C ASP A 139 29.39 7.35 -11.00
N TYR A 140 29.12 6.73 -9.86
CA TYR A 140 30.10 6.27 -8.87
C TYR A 140 30.08 4.75 -8.72
N CYS A 141 31.16 4.23 -8.14
CA CYS A 141 31.22 2.85 -7.65
C CYS A 141 31.87 2.80 -6.27
N LEU A 142 31.63 1.70 -5.56
CA LEU A 142 32.44 1.36 -4.41
C LEU A 142 33.82 0.88 -4.93
N ALA A 143 34.91 1.32 -4.33
CA ALA A 143 36.25 0.85 -4.61
C ALA A 143 36.95 0.45 -3.31
N ILE A 144 37.91 -0.48 -3.39
CA ILE A 144 38.72 -0.92 -2.25
C ILE A 144 40.14 -0.38 -2.37
N CYS A 145 40.67 0.16 -1.28
CA CYS A 145 42.07 0.60 -1.16
C CYS A 145 42.67 0.05 0.15
N GLY A 146 43.94 -0.23 0.15
CA GLY A 146 44.59 -0.86 1.30
C GLY A 146 46.11 -0.74 1.37
N ASN A 147 46.68 -1.42 2.34
CA ASN A 147 48.03 -1.28 2.82
C ASN A 147 49.13 -1.84 1.90
N GLN A 148 48.82 -2.26 0.70
CA GLN A 148 49.77 -2.87 -0.23
C GLN A 148 49.55 -2.52 -1.69
N LYS A 149 50.60 -2.75 -2.54
CA LYS A 149 50.55 -2.40 -3.97
C LYS A 149 49.33 -2.95 -4.70
N ALA A 150 48.94 -4.19 -4.37
CA ALA A 150 47.76 -4.83 -4.95
C ALA A 150 46.44 -4.14 -4.61
N LEU A 151 46.41 -3.26 -3.61
CA LEU A 151 45.23 -2.47 -3.18
C LEU A 151 45.50 -0.96 -3.22
N GLY A 152 46.40 -0.51 -4.12
CA GLY A 152 46.67 0.92 -4.29
C GLY A 152 47.61 1.55 -3.27
N ASN A 153 48.07 0.78 -2.25
CA ASN A 153 49.03 1.23 -1.25
C ASN A 153 48.61 2.55 -0.55
N TRP A 154 47.38 2.59 -0.13
CA TRP A 154 46.67 3.75 0.46
C TRP A 154 46.60 4.99 -0.45
N ASP A 155 46.89 4.84 -1.74
CA ASP A 155 46.65 5.91 -2.75
C ASP A 155 45.20 5.80 -3.24
N PRO A 156 44.31 6.75 -2.85
CA PRO A 156 42.90 6.62 -3.14
C PRO A 156 42.57 6.63 -4.63
N ASP A 157 43.39 7.31 -5.44
CA ASP A 157 43.20 7.33 -6.91
C ASP A 157 43.61 6.01 -7.59
N LYS A 158 44.29 5.11 -6.86
CA LYS A 158 44.62 3.73 -7.27
C LYS A 158 43.72 2.69 -6.64
N ALA A 159 42.65 3.09 -6.02
CA ALA A 159 41.65 2.17 -5.50
C ALA A 159 41.08 1.26 -6.60
N ILE A 160 40.73 0.03 -6.25
CA ILE A 160 40.23 -0.95 -7.21
C ILE A 160 38.70 -0.90 -7.22
N PRO A 161 38.05 -0.54 -8.34
CA PRO A 161 36.59 -0.54 -8.43
C PRO A 161 36.00 -1.92 -8.17
N MET A 162 34.89 -1.96 -7.43
CA MET A 162 34.08 -3.13 -7.16
C MET A 162 32.90 -3.21 -8.16
N SER A 163 32.42 -4.40 -8.40
CA SER A 163 31.26 -4.64 -9.27
C SER A 163 29.95 -4.37 -8.52
N ASP A 164 28.99 -3.83 -9.27
CA ASP A 164 27.61 -3.58 -8.89
C ASP A 164 26.62 -4.64 -9.42
N ALA A 165 27.13 -5.84 -9.79
CA ALA A 165 26.29 -6.93 -10.32
C ALA A 165 25.08 -7.25 -9.44
N ASN A 166 25.26 -7.15 -8.14
CA ASN A 166 24.20 -7.38 -7.15
C ASN A 166 23.86 -6.10 -6.36
N PHE A 167 23.93 -4.92 -7.02
CA PHE A 167 23.60 -3.65 -6.35
C PHE A 167 22.30 -3.77 -5.53
N PRO A 168 22.29 -3.31 -4.28
CA PRO A 168 23.25 -2.45 -3.57
C PRO A 168 24.36 -3.20 -2.81
N GLU A 169 24.57 -4.50 -3.04
CA GLU A 169 25.74 -5.24 -2.60
C GLU A 169 26.82 -5.13 -3.69
N TRP A 170 27.99 -4.63 -3.28
CA TRP A 170 29.16 -4.50 -4.12
C TRP A 170 30.11 -5.65 -3.85
N GLN A 171 30.80 -6.13 -4.86
CA GLN A 171 31.71 -7.27 -4.71
C GLN A 171 32.97 -7.15 -5.57
N ILE A 172 34.05 -7.73 -5.11
CA ILE A 172 35.33 -7.84 -5.85
C ILE A 172 35.98 -9.19 -5.55
N GLU A 173 36.59 -9.80 -6.56
CA GLU A 173 37.50 -10.96 -6.35
C GLU A 173 38.98 -10.49 -6.44
N LEU A 174 39.76 -10.78 -5.44
CA LEU A 174 41.20 -10.54 -5.36
C LEU A 174 41.96 -11.85 -5.45
N ASP A 175 43.16 -11.83 -6.07
CA ASP A 175 44.08 -12.95 -6.09
C ASP A 175 44.85 -13.04 -4.76
N ALA A 176 44.39 -13.89 -3.87
CA ALA A 176 44.98 -14.03 -2.54
C ALA A 176 46.45 -14.49 -2.58
N SER A 177 46.93 -15.11 -3.69
CA SER A 177 48.30 -15.48 -3.84
C SER A 177 49.26 -14.28 -4.01
N LYS A 178 48.73 -13.12 -4.34
CA LYS A 178 49.47 -11.86 -4.51
C LYS A 178 49.33 -10.92 -3.30
N LEU A 179 48.54 -11.31 -2.30
CA LEU A 179 48.32 -10.54 -1.09
C LEU A 179 49.25 -10.97 0.04
N LYS A 180 49.63 -10.01 0.84
CA LYS A 180 50.32 -10.23 2.13
C LYS A 180 49.29 -10.03 3.23
N PHE A 181 49.27 -10.94 4.18
CA PHE A 181 48.44 -10.90 5.35
C PHE A 181 49.23 -10.52 6.61
N PRO A 182 48.63 -9.81 7.55
CA PRO A 182 47.23 -9.35 7.59
C PRO A 182 46.98 -8.26 6.55
N LEU A 183 45.80 -8.33 5.95
CA LEU A 183 45.33 -7.36 5.00
C LEU A 183 44.59 -6.23 5.74
N GLU A 184 44.99 -5.01 5.51
CA GLU A 184 44.31 -3.83 6.03
C GLU A 184 43.77 -2.97 4.83
N TYR A 185 42.48 -2.66 4.83
CA TYR A 185 41.81 -1.98 3.73
C TYR A 185 40.66 -1.13 4.19
N LYS A 186 40.17 -0.30 3.28
CA LYS A 186 39.01 0.59 3.48
C LYS A 186 38.31 0.83 2.15
N PHE A 187 37.00 1.13 2.21
CA PHE A 187 36.27 1.45 0.99
C PHE A 187 36.27 2.94 0.67
N ILE A 188 36.12 3.23 -0.62
CA ILE A 188 36.16 4.58 -1.19
C ILE A 188 34.97 4.73 -2.14
N LEU A 189 34.35 5.90 -2.11
CA LEU A 189 33.47 6.37 -3.18
C LEU A 189 34.33 6.84 -4.34
N TYR A 190 34.16 6.22 -5.53
CA TYR A 190 35.04 6.38 -6.66
C TYR A 190 34.23 6.79 -7.91
N HIS A 191 34.61 7.89 -8.54
CA HIS A 191 33.95 8.39 -9.74
C HIS A 191 34.40 7.58 -10.96
N LYS A 192 33.45 6.93 -11.66
CA LYS A 192 33.75 5.96 -12.74
C LYS A 192 34.45 6.59 -13.94
N GLU A 193 33.94 7.74 -14.43
CA GLU A 193 34.46 8.42 -15.63
C GLU A 193 35.77 9.18 -15.35
N GLU A 194 35.80 9.94 -14.25
CA GLU A 194 36.98 10.70 -13.86
C GLU A 194 38.13 9.84 -13.34
N LYS A 195 37.84 8.57 -13.01
CA LYS A 195 38.77 7.63 -12.41
C LYS A 195 39.49 8.20 -11.18
N LYS A 196 38.72 8.83 -10.31
CA LYS A 196 39.20 9.58 -9.16
C LYS A 196 38.38 9.26 -7.91
N ALA A 197 39.07 9.18 -6.78
CA ALA A 197 38.42 9.07 -5.49
C ALA A 197 37.70 10.37 -5.11
N ASP A 198 36.49 10.22 -4.54
CA ASP A 198 35.72 11.33 -3.97
C ASP A 198 35.90 11.41 -2.47
N CYS A 199 35.56 10.36 -1.74
CA CYS A 199 35.75 10.30 -0.29
C CYS A 199 35.94 8.87 0.25
N TRP A 200 36.56 8.79 1.41
CA TRP A 200 36.69 7.56 2.17
C TRP A 200 35.40 7.25 2.95
N GLU A 201 35.14 5.95 3.17
CA GLU A 201 34.08 5.54 4.08
C GLU A 201 34.31 6.03 5.51
N ASN A 202 33.23 6.23 6.27
CA ASN A 202 33.31 6.68 7.67
C ASN A 202 33.69 5.55 8.65
N ASN A 203 33.64 4.29 8.21
CA ASN A 203 34.05 3.14 9.02
C ASN A 203 35.56 3.18 9.32
N PRO A 204 36.03 2.55 10.41
CA PRO A 204 37.46 2.33 10.63
C PRO A 204 38.06 1.43 9.56
N ASN A 205 39.39 1.38 9.47
CA ASN A 205 40.08 0.43 8.61
C ASN A 205 39.62 -1.00 8.92
N ARG A 206 39.41 -1.77 7.88
CA ARG A 206 39.04 -3.18 7.96
C ARG A 206 40.29 -4.05 8.00
N TYR A 207 40.15 -5.18 8.66
CA TYR A 207 41.29 -6.05 8.90
C TYR A 207 40.97 -7.51 8.64
N LEU A 208 41.81 -8.19 7.83
CA LEU A 208 41.66 -9.61 7.54
C LEU A 208 42.96 -10.32 7.82
N ALA A 209 42.92 -11.27 8.77
CA ALA A 209 44.02 -12.18 9.03
C ALA A 209 44.23 -13.17 7.86
N ASP A 210 45.39 -13.85 7.82
CA ASP A 210 45.64 -14.83 6.76
C ASP A 210 44.58 -15.94 6.80
N PRO A 211 43.81 -16.12 5.72
CA PRO A 211 42.80 -17.16 5.65
C PRO A 211 43.35 -18.55 5.34
N GLU A 212 44.68 -18.69 5.16
CA GLU A 212 45.38 -19.97 4.86
C GLU A 212 44.77 -20.74 3.67
N LEU A 213 44.39 -20.06 2.61
CA LEU A 213 43.73 -20.66 1.44
C LEU A 213 44.63 -21.64 0.71
N LYS A 214 44.07 -22.81 0.40
CA LYS A 214 44.69 -23.81 -0.47
C LYS A 214 44.41 -23.52 -1.95
N THR A 215 45.15 -24.21 -2.83
CA THR A 215 44.89 -24.11 -4.26
C THR A 215 43.48 -24.56 -4.60
N ASN A 216 42.78 -23.78 -5.44
CA ASN A 216 41.39 -23.91 -5.80
C ASN A 216 40.36 -23.57 -4.70
N GLU A 217 40.77 -22.93 -3.63
CA GLU A 217 39.85 -22.40 -2.62
C GLU A 217 39.56 -20.92 -2.84
N THR A 218 38.32 -20.53 -2.61
CA THR A 218 37.87 -19.14 -2.63
C THR A 218 37.20 -18.85 -1.29
N LEU A 219 37.71 -17.86 -0.58
CA LEU A 219 37.05 -17.30 0.60
C LEU A 219 36.12 -16.20 0.16
N VAL A 220 34.88 -16.23 0.65
CA VAL A 220 33.87 -15.17 0.47
C VAL A 220 33.57 -14.56 1.84
N ILE A 221 33.80 -13.26 1.98
CA ILE A 221 33.51 -12.51 3.21
C ILE A 221 32.49 -11.40 2.94
N SER A 222 31.61 -11.21 3.90
CA SER A 222 30.60 -10.13 3.86
C SER A 222 30.98 -9.05 4.87
N ASP A 223 31.45 -7.91 4.36
CA ASP A 223 31.93 -6.78 5.17
C ASP A 223 30.84 -5.81 5.63
N ARG A 224 29.60 -6.28 5.73
CA ARG A 224 28.45 -5.50 6.16
C ARG A 224 28.26 -4.22 5.32
N TYR A 225 28.34 -3.03 5.96
CA TYR A 225 27.98 -1.74 5.36
C TYR A 225 29.18 -0.82 5.21
N ALA A 226 29.30 -0.14 4.06
CA ALA A 226 30.18 1.00 3.86
C ALA A 226 29.36 2.30 3.98
N TYR A 227 29.73 3.17 4.92
CA TYR A 227 29.03 4.42 5.19
C TYR A 227 29.84 5.61 4.70
N PHE A 228 29.16 6.49 3.96
CA PHE A 228 29.73 7.72 3.43
C PHE A 228 28.94 8.92 3.91
N ASP A 229 29.59 10.05 4.08
CA ASP A 229 28.94 11.33 4.40
C ASP A 229 28.33 11.95 3.15
N ILE A 230 27.31 11.29 2.63
CA ILE A 230 26.52 11.72 1.48
C ILE A 230 25.22 12.33 2.02
N PRO A 231 24.78 13.51 1.50
CA PRO A 231 23.50 14.09 1.89
C PRO A 231 22.35 13.08 1.79
N VAL A 232 21.42 13.11 2.74
CA VAL A 232 20.23 12.25 2.68
C VAL A 232 19.39 12.59 1.47
N TRP A 233 18.92 11.56 0.79
CA TRP A 233 18.08 11.72 -0.38
C TRP A 233 16.67 12.19 0.00
N LYS A 234 16.13 13.17 -0.71
CA LYS A 234 14.73 13.59 -0.61
C LYS A 234 14.17 13.75 -2.02
N GLY A 235 12.92 13.35 -2.22
CA GLY A 235 12.24 13.46 -3.51
C GLY A 235 10.90 14.18 -3.41
N ALA A 236 10.48 14.75 -4.54
CA ALA A 236 9.15 15.26 -4.77
C ALA A 236 8.38 14.32 -5.71
N GLY A 237 7.06 14.29 -5.59
CA GLY A 237 6.22 13.49 -6.45
C GLY A 237 4.82 14.05 -6.60
N ILE A 238 4.04 13.36 -7.42
CA ILE A 238 2.65 13.67 -7.70
C ILE A 238 1.73 12.51 -7.34
N ALA A 239 0.57 12.85 -6.78
CA ALA A 239 -0.54 11.92 -6.60
C ALA A 239 -1.64 12.24 -7.62
N ILE A 240 -2.01 11.24 -8.41
CA ILE A 240 -3.11 11.35 -9.38
C ILE A 240 -3.70 9.97 -9.69
N PRO A 241 -5.03 9.79 -9.64
CA PRO A 241 -5.66 8.57 -10.11
C PRO A 241 -5.42 8.36 -11.61
N VAL A 242 -5.19 7.13 -12.05
CA VAL A 242 -5.04 6.84 -13.49
C VAL A 242 -6.29 7.25 -14.26
N PHE A 243 -7.49 6.98 -13.73
CA PHE A 243 -8.74 7.36 -14.39
C PHE A 243 -8.89 8.88 -14.62
N SER A 244 -8.20 9.70 -13.83
CA SER A 244 -8.25 11.16 -13.92
C SER A 244 -7.38 11.74 -15.02
N LEU A 245 -6.43 10.96 -15.56
CA LEU A 245 -5.54 11.41 -16.63
C LEU A 245 -6.32 11.75 -17.90
N LYS A 246 -5.87 12.78 -18.60
CA LYS A 246 -6.47 13.24 -19.84
C LYS A 246 -5.39 13.59 -20.86
N SER A 247 -5.38 12.90 -21.96
CA SER A 247 -4.59 13.24 -23.16
C SER A 247 -5.49 13.44 -24.37
N GLU A 248 -4.95 13.91 -25.48
CA GLU A 248 -5.66 14.00 -26.75
C GLU A 248 -6.10 12.60 -27.25
N ASN A 249 -5.48 11.54 -26.77
CA ASN A 249 -5.75 10.16 -27.14
C ASN A 249 -6.65 9.38 -26.16
N SER A 250 -6.95 9.93 -24.99
CA SER A 250 -7.79 9.28 -23.98
C SER A 250 -9.22 9.04 -24.49
N PHE A 251 -9.86 8.04 -23.95
CA PHE A 251 -11.25 7.66 -24.30
C PHE A 251 -12.27 8.09 -23.24
N GLY A 252 -12.17 9.31 -22.75
CA GLY A 252 -13.00 9.81 -21.65
C GLY A 252 -12.57 9.38 -20.26
N VAL A 253 -11.50 8.61 -20.18
CA VAL A 253 -10.86 8.10 -18.95
C VAL A 253 -9.36 7.97 -19.21
N GLY A 254 -8.55 8.18 -18.19
CA GLY A 254 -7.10 7.91 -18.29
C GLY A 254 -6.82 6.41 -18.36
N ASP A 255 -5.78 6.04 -19.07
CA ASP A 255 -5.35 4.65 -19.29
C ASP A 255 -3.84 4.47 -19.09
N PHE A 256 -3.34 3.26 -19.27
CA PHE A 256 -1.91 2.97 -19.09
C PHE A 256 -1.01 3.60 -20.15
N GLY A 257 -1.56 3.97 -21.32
CA GLY A 257 -0.85 4.79 -22.30
C GLY A 257 -0.67 6.24 -21.80
N ASP A 258 -1.69 6.79 -21.15
CA ASP A 258 -1.64 8.12 -20.56
C ASP A 258 -0.66 8.17 -19.37
N LEU A 259 -0.51 7.06 -18.63
CA LEU A 259 0.45 6.97 -17.54
C LEU A 259 1.89 7.21 -18.01
N LYS A 260 2.27 6.73 -19.21
CA LYS A 260 3.59 7.04 -19.79
C LYS A 260 3.80 8.53 -20.06
N ARG A 261 2.77 9.22 -20.57
CA ARG A 261 2.83 10.68 -20.77
C ARG A 261 2.93 11.44 -19.45
N MET A 262 2.28 10.92 -18.41
CA MET A 262 2.41 11.48 -17.06
C MET A 262 3.83 11.31 -16.50
N ILE A 263 4.50 10.19 -16.82
CA ILE A 263 5.92 9.98 -16.49
C ILE A 263 6.79 11.04 -17.17
N ASP A 264 6.56 11.36 -18.45
CA ASP A 264 7.29 12.41 -19.18
C ASP A 264 7.15 13.77 -18.47
N TRP A 265 5.96 14.13 -18.02
CA TRP A 265 5.75 15.38 -17.27
C TRP A 265 6.47 15.36 -15.92
N ALA A 266 6.41 14.26 -15.19
CA ALA A 266 7.12 14.11 -13.92
C ALA A 266 8.63 14.28 -14.10
N VAL A 267 9.21 13.67 -15.13
CA VAL A 267 10.62 13.84 -15.49
C VAL A 267 10.93 15.30 -15.82
N SER A 268 10.11 15.94 -16.67
CA SER A 268 10.29 17.32 -17.09
C SER A 268 10.27 18.31 -15.93
N THR A 269 9.55 18.01 -14.87
CA THR A 269 9.44 18.83 -13.64
C THR A 269 10.30 18.34 -12.49
N GLN A 270 11.17 17.32 -12.73
CA GLN A 270 12.06 16.71 -11.73
C GLN A 270 11.36 15.99 -10.57
N GLN A 271 10.13 15.60 -10.76
CA GLN A 271 9.42 14.74 -9.82
C GLN A 271 9.90 13.29 -9.98
N LYS A 272 9.94 12.56 -8.88
CA LYS A 272 10.56 11.23 -8.80
C LYS A 272 9.57 10.12 -8.50
N VAL A 273 8.34 10.45 -8.11
CA VAL A 273 7.32 9.48 -7.73
C VAL A 273 5.98 9.89 -8.34
N ILE A 274 5.29 8.93 -8.93
CA ILE A 274 3.87 9.05 -9.31
C ILE A 274 3.09 8.07 -8.44
N GLN A 275 2.26 8.60 -7.56
CA GLN A 275 1.34 7.82 -6.73
C GLN A 275 -0.02 7.77 -7.41
N ILE A 276 -0.55 6.57 -7.57
CA ILE A 276 -1.87 6.32 -8.16
C ILE A 276 -2.83 5.73 -7.11
N LEU A 277 -4.12 5.76 -7.40
CA LEU A 277 -5.13 5.02 -6.64
C LEU A 277 -5.23 3.58 -7.13
N PRO A 278 -5.96 2.68 -6.41
CA PRO A 278 -6.12 1.30 -6.81
C PRO A 278 -6.63 1.15 -8.24
N ILE A 279 -6.08 0.19 -8.97
CA ILE A 279 -6.39 -0.05 -10.39
C ILE A 279 -7.03 -1.43 -10.64
N ASN A 280 -7.31 -2.16 -9.58
CA ASN A 280 -7.97 -3.45 -9.68
C ASN A 280 -9.41 -3.33 -10.22
N ASP A 281 -9.93 -4.42 -10.77
CA ASP A 281 -11.29 -4.45 -11.32
C ASP A 281 -12.34 -4.31 -10.22
N THR A 282 -13.24 -3.36 -10.39
CA THR A 282 -14.35 -3.04 -9.49
C THR A 282 -15.72 -3.30 -10.15
N THR A 283 -15.74 -3.92 -11.31
CA THR A 283 -16.96 -4.10 -12.10
C THR A 283 -17.92 -5.10 -11.45
N MET A 284 -19.04 -4.61 -10.96
CA MET A 284 -20.10 -5.43 -10.36
C MET A 284 -21.39 -5.37 -11.16
N THR A 285 -21.85 -4.17 -11.48
CA THR A 285 -23.15 -3.89 -12.11
C THR A 285 -23.02 -3.14 -13.43
N HIS A 286 -21.83 -2.78 -13.83
CA HIS A 286 -21.50 -1.89 -14.95
C HIS A 286 -22.08 -0.47 -14.81
N ALA A 287 -22.61 -0.11 -13.63
CA ALA A 287 -23.11 1.21 -13.31
C ALA A 287 -22.03 2.11 -12.73
N TRP A 288 -22.31 3.41 -12.65
CA TRP A 288 -21.39 4.41 -12.10
C TRP A 288 -20.94 4.13 -10.64
N THR A 289 -21.71 3.34 -9.88
CA THR A 289 -21.36 2.90 -8.53
C THR A 289 -20.08 2.03 -8.50
N ASP A 290 -19.75 1.40 -9.64
CA ASP A 290 -18.53 0.61 -9.80
C ASP A 290 -17.27 1.49 -10.00
N SER A 291 -17.45 2.83 -10.06
CA SER A 291 -16.33 3.78 -10.16
C SER A 291 -15.47 3.87 -8.89
N TYR A 292 -15.92 3.31 -7.79
CA TYR A 292 -15.21 3.30 -6.50
C TYR A 292 -13.97 2.37 -6.53
N PRO A 293 -12.74 2.91 -6.56
CA PRO A 293 -11.55 2.11 -6.84
C PRO A 293 -11.15 1.14 -5.71
N TYR A 294 -11.65 1.37 -4.50
CA TYR A 294 -11.35 0.50 -3.34
C TYR A 294 -12.26 -0.71 -3.19
N ASN A 295 -13.35 -0.79 -3.98
CA ASN A 295 -14.30 -1.90 -3.91
C ASN A 295 -14.03 -2.93 -5.02
N SER A 296 -12.84 -3.51 -5.03
CA SER A 296 -12.43 -4.45 -6.07
C SER A 296 -13.11 -5.81 -5.96
N ILE A 297 -13.37 -6.42 -7.11
CA ILE A 297 -13.85 -7.81 -7.23
C ILE A 297 -12.71 -8.82 -7.33
N SER A 298 -11.47 -8.35 -7.51
CA SER A 298 -10.27 -9.19 -7.53
C SER A 298 -9.06 -8.40 -7.04
N ILE A 299 -8.18 -9.05 -6.30
CA ILE A 299 -6.89 -8.47 -5.90
C ILE A 299 -5.82 -8.57 -6.99
N TYR A 300 -6.09 -9.26 -8.08
CA TYR A 300 -5.14 -9.51 -9.17
C TYR A 300 -5.52 -8.81 -10.47
N ALA A 301 -6.79 -8.93 -10.89
CA ALA A 301 -7.27 -8.43 -12.17
C ALA A 301 -7.35 -6.90 -12.17
N PHE A 302 -6.98 -6.29 -13.30
CA PHE A 302 -7.09 -4.85 -13.50
C PHE A 302 -8.42 -4.47 -14.13
N HIS A 303 -8.90 -3.26 -13.80
CA HIS A 303 -10.14 -2.75 -14.35
C HIS A 303 -10.00 -2.54 -15.87
N PRO A 304 -10.89 -3.11 -16.69
CA PRO A 304 -10.81 -3.02 -18.14
C PRO A 304 -10.77 -1.58 -18.69
N MET A 305 -11.32 -0.60 -17.96
CA MET A 305 -11.31 0.79 -18.41
C MET A 305 -9.90 1.38 -18.57
N TYR A 306 -8.87 0.80 -17.91
CA TYR A 306 -7.48 1.27 -18.00
C TYR A 306 -6.74 0.80 -19.24
N ALA A 307 -7.35 -0.06 -20.07
CA ALA A 307 -6.75 -0.47 -21.33
C ALA A 307 -6.68 0.71 -22.31
N ASP A 308 -5.48 1.01 -22.83
CA ASP A 308 -5.31 1.81 -24.02
C ASP A 308 -5.74 0.96 -25.25
N ILE A 309 -6.94 1.19 -25.71
CA ILE A 309 -7.54 0.37 -26.77
C ILE A 309 -6.80 0.49 -28.10
N LYS A 310 -6.10 1.60 -28.35
CA LYS A 310 -5.30 1.77 -29.57
C LYS A 310 -4.09 0.86 -29.59
N GLN A 311 -3.56 0.46 -28.44
CA GLN A 311 -2.47 -0.50 -28.34
C GLN A 311 -2.92 -1.97 -28.47
N MET A 312 -4.22 -2.24 -28.39
CA MET A 312 -4.77 -3.58 -28.58
C MET A 312 -4.91 -3.98 -30.06
N GLY A 313 -4.76 -3.03 -30.95
CA GLY A 313 -4.87 -3.21 -32.39
C GLY A 313 -5.84 -2.22 -33.06
N THR A 314 -5.84 -2.19 -34.37
CA THR A 314 -6.72 -1.31 -35.17
C THR A 314 -7.83 -2.14 -35.81
N LEU A 315 -9.09 -1.69 -35.68
CA LEU A 315 -10.21 -2.34 -36.33
C LEU A 315 -10.08 -2.22 -37.87
N LYS A 316 -10.23 -3.35 -38.54
CA LYS A 316 -10.22 -3.42 -40.04
C LYS A 316 -11.47 -2.80 -40.64
N ASP A 317 -12.60 -2.86 -39.96
CA ASP A 317 -13.84 -2.20 -40.33
C ASP A 317 -13.70 -0.67 -40.12
N LYS A 318 -13.57 0.05 -41.25
CA LYS A 318 -13.40 1.49 -41.28
C LYS A 318 -14.60 2.24 -40.71
N SER A 319 -15.82 1.70 -40.88
CA SER A 319 -17.04 2.31 -40.34
C SER A 319 -17.07 2.21 -38.82
N ALA A 320 -16.76 1.04 -38.26
CA ALA A 320 -16.62 0.85 -36.82
C ALA A 320 -15.50 1.73 -36.25
N ALA A 321 -14.33 1.77 -36.88
CA ALA A 321 -13.23 2.62 -36.46
C ALA A 321 -13.61 4.12 -36.43
N ALA A 322 -14.33 4.61 -37.44
CA ALA A 322 -14.82 5.98 -37.48
C ALA A 322 -15.81 6.28 -36.36
N LYS A 323 -16.73 5.34 -36.04
CA LYS A 323 -17.67 5.44 -34.93
C LYS A 323 -16.90 5.61 -33.59
N PHE A 324 -15.90 4.78 -33.33
CA PHE A 324 -15.09 4.87 -32.10
C PHE A 324 -14.29 6.17 -32.04
N ASN A 325 -13.71 6.64 -33.15
CA ASN A 325 -13.02 7.92 -33.17
C ASN A 325 -13.94 9.11 -32.88
N LYS A 326 -15.19 9.07 -33.35
CA LYS A 326 -16.19 10.07 -33.01
C LYS A 326 -16.54 10.00 -31.52
N LYS A 327 -16.80 8.81 -31.02
CA LYS A 327 -17.15 8.59 -29.60
C LYS A 327 -16.01 8.98 -28.65
N GLN A 328 -14.76 8.73 -29.05
CA GLN A 328 -13.58 9.19 -28.31
C GLN A 328 -13.58 10.71 -28.12
N LYS A 329 -13.79 11.46 -29.19
CA LYS A 329 -13.82 12.94 -29.11
C LYS A 329 -14.95 13.44 -28.22
N GLU A 330 -16.12 12.81 -28.32
CA GLU A 330 -17.28 13.13 -27.48
C GLU A 330 -16.98 12.92 -26.01
N LEU A 331 -16.55 11.71 -25.62
CA LEU A 331 -16.27 11.36 -24.23
C LEU A 331 -15.06 12.13 -23.67
N ASN A 332 -14.03 12.32 -24.49
CA ASN A 332 -12.83 13.06 -24.07
C ASN A 332 -13.07 14.55 -23.88
N GLY A 333 -14.09 15.10 -24.52
CA GLY A 333 -14.53 16.49 -24.35
C GLY A 333 -15.26 16.76 -23.05
N LEU A 334 -15.72 15.74 -22.32
CA LEU A 334 -16.44 15.90 -21.06
C LEU A 334 -15.51 16.43 -19.96
N PRO A 335 -16.04 17.29 -19.05
CA PRO A 335 -15.25 17.82 -17.92
C PRO A 335 -14.97 16.77 -16.85
N ALA A 336 -15.80 15.75 -16.71
CA ALA A 336 -15.67 14.64 -15.79
C ALA A 336 -15.89 13.31 -16.52
N MET A 337 -15.48 12.20 -15.92
CA MET A 337 -15.68 10.88 -16.50
C MET A 337 -17.17 10.48 -16.47
N ASP A 338 -17.70 10.08 -17.61
CA ASP A 338 -18.94 9.31 -17.71
C ASP A 338 -18.59 7.83 -17.67
N TYR A 339 -18.62 7.24 -16.46
CA TYR A 339 -18.18 5.87 -16.23
C TYR A 339 -18.91 4.84 -17.09
N GLU A 340 -20.24 4.97 -17.19
CA GLU A 340 -21.07 4.03 -17.93
C GLU A 340 -20.81 4.11 -19.43
N ALA A 341 -20.82 5.32 -19.99
CA ALA A 341 -20.58 5.53 -21.42
C ALA A 341 -19.16 5.11 -21.85
N VAL A 342 -18.16 5.38 -21.01
CA VAL A 342 -16.77 4.95 -21.25
C VAL A 342 -16.66 3.43 -21.27
N ASN A 343 -17.18 2.76 -20.23
CA ASN A 343 -17.11 1.31 -20.14
C ASN A 343 -17.89 0.62 -21.25
N GLN A 344 -19.13 1.06 -21.51
CA GLN A 344 -19.93 0.53 -22.61
C GLN A 344 -19.16 0.60 -23.94
N THR A 345 -18.56 1.76 -24.25
CA THR A 345 -17.83 1.97 -25.50
C THR A 345 -16.59 1.09 -25.57
N LYS A 346 -15.79 1.03 -24.49
CA LYS A 346 -14.59 0.16 -24.46
C LYS A 346 -14.96 -1.32 -24.56
N TRP A 347 -16.02 -1.78 -23.93
CA TRP A 347 -16.49 -3.16 -24.05
C TRP A 347 -16.97 -3.51 -25.46
N GLU A 348 -17.61 -2.60 -26.19
CA GLU A 348 -17.93 -2.77 -27.60
C GLU A 348 -16.63 -2.95 -28.42
N TYR A 349 -15.63 -2.15 -28.17
CA TYR A 349 -14.32 -2.27 -28.83
C TYR A 349 -13.63 -3.59 -28.52
N PHE A 350 -13.61 -4.01 -27.25
CA PHE A 350 -13.00 -5.28 -26.83
C PHE A 350 -13.61 -6.48 -27.56
N ARG A 351 -14.92 -6.52 -27.69
CA ARG A 351 -15.60 -7.60 -28.42
C ARG A 351 -15.23 -7.61 -29.91
N LEU A 352 -15.15 -6.45 -30.54
CA LEU A 352 -14.80 -6.36 -31.97
C LEU A 352 -13.34 -6.72 -32.22
N ILE A 353 -12.42 -6.20 -31.43
CA ILE A 353 -10.99 -6.46 -31.61
C ILE A 353 -10.65 -7.91 -31.22
N PHE A 354 -11.29 -8.47 -30.22
CA PHE A 354 -11.14 -9.86 -29.87
C PHE A 354 -11.64 -10.81 -30.97
N LYS A 355 -12.77 -10.50 -31.60
CA LYS A 355 -13.24 -11.23 -32.77
C LYS A 355 -12.23 -11.19 -33.92
N GLN A 356 -11.50 -10.09 -34.07
CA GLN A 356 -10.54 -9.88 -35.14
C GLN A 356 -9.16 -10.50 -34.86
N GLU A 357 -8.64 -10.34 -33.64
CA GLU A 357 -7.25 -10.66 -33.28
C GLU A 357 -7.14 -11.73 -32.18
N GLY A 358 -8.24 -12.08 -31.51
CA GLY A 358 -8.23 -12.92 -30.32
C GLY A 358 -7.58 -14.27 -30.51
N GLU A 359 -7.94 -15.00 -31.57
CA GLU A 359 -7.39 -16.33 -31.87
C GLU A 359 -5.87 -16.26 -32.05
N LYS A 360 -5.38 -15.27 -32.82
CA LYS A 360 -3.95 -15.06 -33.04
C LYS A 360 -3.20 -14.75 -31.74
N VAL A 361 -3.75 -13.89 -30.91
CA VAL A 361 -3.12 -13.48 -29.64
C VAL A 361 -3.11 -14.64 -28.66
N LEU A 362 -4.21 -15.36 -28.51
CA LEU A 362 -4.29 -16.51 -27.59
C LEU A 362 -3.39 -17.68 -28.00
N ALA A 363 -3.05 -17.79 -29.30
CA ALA A 363 -2.10 -18.78 -29.82
C ALA A 363 -0.63 -18.35 -29.72
N SER A 364 -0.33 -17.11 -29.29
CA SER A 364 1.04 -16.61 -29.18
C SER A 364 1.79 -17.21 -27.99
N GLY A 365 3.11 -17.38 -28.14
CA GLY A 365 3.97 -17.83 -27.03
C GLY A 365 3.95 -16.87 -25.84
N GLU A 366 3.92 -15.56 -26.11
CA GLU A 366 3.87 -14.51 -25.08
C GLU A 366 2.59 -14.60 -24.24
N PHE A 367 1.45 -14.82 -24.87
CA PHE A 367 0.22 -15.10 -24.14
C PHE A 367 0.32 -16.42 -23.35
N GLY A 368 0.91 -17.47 -23.95
CA GLY A 368 1.12 -18.74 -23.27
C GLY A 368 1.93 -18.62 -21.97
N GLU A 369 3.00 -17.83 -22.00
CA GLU A 369 3.81 -17.53 -20.81
C GLU A 369 2.99 -16.76 -19.75
N PHE A 370 2.30 -15.71 -20.16
CA PHE A 370 1.41 -14.96 -19.27
C PHE A 370 0.33 -15.85 -18.65
N PHE A 371 -0.35 -16.65 -19.47
CA PHE A 371 -1.43 -17.52 -19.02
C PHE A 371 -0.93 -18.56 -18.00
N ASN A 372 0.18 -19.23 -18.31
CA ASN A 372 0.77 -20.24 -17.42
C ASN A 372 1.20 -19.65 -16.08
N ALA A 373 1.73 -18.44 -16.08
CA ALA A 373 2.14 -17.74 -14.85
C ALA A 373 0.95 -17.25 -14.00
N ASN A 374 -0.22 -17.06 -14.62
CA ASN A 374 -1.36 -16.38 -13.98
C ASN A 374 -2.63 -17.20 -13.90
N LYS A 375 -2.69 -18.41 -14.48
CA LYS A 375 -3.92 -19.21 -14.60
C LYS A 375 -4.64 -19.47 -13.27
N GLU A 376 -3.90 -19.52 -12.15
CA GLU A 376 -4.45 -19.78 -10.82
C GLU A 376 -5.52 -18.75 -10.42
N TRP A 377 -5.29 -17.47 -10.75
CA TRP A 377 -6.24 -16.41 -10.48
C TRP A 377 -7.05 -15.99 -11.71
N LEU A 378 -6.46 -16.09 -12.90
CA LEU A 378 -7.06 -15.57 -14.13
C LEU A 378 -8.28 -16.38 -14.57
N GLN A 379 -8.25 -17.70 -14.43
CA GLN A 379 -9.39 -18.56 -14.76
C GLN A 379 -10.59 -18.32 -13.84
N PRO A 380 -10.46 -18.35 -12.49
CA PRO A 380 -11.57 -18.01 -11.60
C PRO A 380 -12.12 -16.61 -11.83
N TYR A 381 -11.26 -15.63 -12.06
CA TYR A 381 -11.68 -14.24 -12.35
C TYR A 381 -12.52 -14.16 -13.63
N ALA A 382 -12.05 -14.76 -14.71
CA ALA A 382 -12.75 -14.73 -15.99
C ALA A 382 -14.10 -15.44 -15.92
N VAL A 383 -14.17 -16.59 -15.25
CA VAL A 383 -15.42 -17.32 -15.05
C VAL A 383 -16.38 -16.55 -14.14
N PHE A 384 -15.89 -16.00 -13.02
CA PHE A 384 -16.70 -15.14 -12.14
C PHE A 384 -17.32 -13.97 -12.91
N SER A 385 -16.51 -13.28 -13.69
CA SER A 385 -16.96 -12.12 -14.46
C SER A 385 -18.00 -12.53 -15.54
N TYR A 386 -17.79 -13.65 -16.21
CA TYR A 386 -18.76 -14.22 -17.15
C TYR A 386 -20.07 -14.58 -16.45
N LEU A 387 -20.02 -15.28 -15.32
CA LEU A 387 -21.21 -15.70 -14.57
C LEU A 387 -21.97 -14.50 -13.98
N ARG A 388 -21.25 -13.51 -13.45
CA ARG A 388 -21.83 -12.23 -12.99
C ARG A 388 -22.67 -11.60 -14.10
N ASP A 389 -22.14 -11.48 -15.30
CA ASP A 389 -22.83 -10.89 -16.44
C ASP A 389 -23.98 -11.76 -16.95
N ALA A 390 -23.79 -13.07 -16.98
CA ALA A 390 -24.82 -14.02 -17.40
C ALA A 390 -26.03 -14.07 -16.45
N PHE A 391 -25.77 -13.97 -15.15
CA PHE A 391 -26.82 -13.96 -14.11
C PHE A 391 -27.26 -12.56 -13.68
N GLN A 392 -26.66 -11.51 -14.22
CA GLN A 392 -26.97 -10.11 -13.92
C GLN A 392 -26.89 -9.74 -12.44
N THR A 393 -26.02 -10.42 -11.69
CA THR A 393 -25.74 -10.13 -10.28
C THR A 393 -24.31 -10.51 -9.90
N PRO A 394 -23.56 -9.65 -9.19
CA PRO A 394 -22.27 -9.99 -8.64
C PRO A 394 -22.37 -10.89 -7.39
N ASN A 395 -23.56 -11.00 -6.79
CA ASN A 395 -23.79 -11.82 -5.61
C ASN A 395 -23.84 -13.31 -6.00
N PHE A 396 -22.69 -13.96 -5.97
CA PHE A 396 -22.55 -15.37 -6.35
C PHE A 396 -23.42 -16.30 -5.52
N ARG A 397 -23.86 -15.92 -4.33
CA ARG A 397 -24.77 -16.73 -3.49
C ARG A 397 -26.18 -16.83 -4.09
N GLU A 398 -26.56 -15.88 -4.94
CA GLU A 398 -27.85 -15.84 -5.66
C GLU A 398 -27.77 -16.55 -7.02
N TRP A 399 -26.59 -17.00 -7.45
CA TRP A 399 -26.46 -17.69 -8.74
C TRP A 399 -27.17 -19.04 -8.70
N PRO A 400 -27.95 -19.39 -9.73
CA PRO A 400 -28.69 -20.65 -9.76
C PRO A 400 -27.78 -21.88 -9.86
N ARG A 401 -26.52 -21.67 -10.29
CA ARG A 401 -25.44 -22.67 -10.33
C ARG A 401 -24.11 -21.97 -10.04
N HIS A 402 -23.15 -22.74 -9.55
CA HIS A 402 -21.81 -22.25 -9.17
C HIS A 402 -21.82 -21.22 -8.02
N SER A 403 -22.88 -21.16 -7.23
CA SER A 403 -22.92 -20.35 -5.99
C SER A 403 -21.84 -20.76 -4.99
N VAL A 404 -21.43 -22.02 -5.02
CA VAL A 404 -20.26 -22.56 -4.33
C VAL A 404 -19.18 -22.86 -5.36
N TYR A 405 -17.98 -22.36 -5.13
CA TYR A 405 -16.84 -22.58 -6.01
C TYR A 405 -16.45 -24.06 -6.07
N ASN A 406 -16.24 -24.56 -7.28
CA ASN A 406 -15.70 -25.89 -7.55
C ASN A 406 -14.65 -25.82 -8.66
N ALA A 407 -13.38 -26.05 -8.30
CA ALA A 407 -12.26 -25.92 -9.22
C ALA A 407 -12.38 -26.81 -10.47
N GLN A 408 -12.92 -28.02 -10.35
CA GLN A 408 -13.07 -28.95 -11.49
C GLN A 408 -14.12 -28.46 -12.50
N ASP A 409 -15.20 -27.86 -12.00
CA ASP A 409 -16.26 -27.33 -12.90
C ASP A 409 -15.76 -26.05 -13.60
N ILE A 410 -15.01 -25.22 -12.90
CA ILE A 410 -14.38 -24.03 -13.49
C ILE A 410 -13.36 -24.45 -14.56
N GLU A 411 -12.53 -25.44 -14.28
CA GLU A 411 -11.58 -25.97 -15.27
C GLU A 411 -12.30 -26.48 -16.54
N LYS A 412 -13.43 -27.20 -16.41
CA LYS A 412 -14.23 -27.65 -17.56
C LYS A 412 -14.75 -26.49 -18.41
N MET A 413 -15.25 -25.42 -17.75
CA MET A 413 -15.72 -24.19 -18.45
C MET A 413 -14.59 -23.49 -19.20
N CYS A 414 -13.37 -23.57 -18.70
CA CYS A 414 -12.18 -22.94 -19.29
C CYS A 414 -11.54 -23.75 -20.42
N ARG A 415 -12.07 -24.93 -20.79
CA ARG A 415 -11.55 -25.74 -21.91
C ARG A 415 -11.96 -25.09 -23.23
N PRO A 416 -11.10 -25.12 -24.25
CA PRO A 416 -11.41 -24.54 -25.59
C PRO A 416 -12.68 -25.09 -26.23
N GLU A 417 -13.04 -26.33 -25.89
CA GLU A 417 -14.24 -27.03 -26.42
C GLU A 417 -15.54 -26.61 -25.71
N SER A 418 -15.43 -25.89 -24.58
CA SER A 418 -16.61 -25.43 -23.85
C SER A 418 -17.34 -24.32 -24.63
N VAL A 419 -18.67 -24.36 -24.57
CA VAL A 419 -19.52 -23.32 -25.14
C VAL A 419 -19.33 -21.97 -24.47
N ASP A 420 -18.88 -21.96 -23.23
CA ASP A 420 -18.61 -20.76 -22.43
C ASP A 420 -17.24 -20.14 -22.75
N TYR A 421 -16.32 -20.91 -23.32
CA TYR A 421 -14.93 -20.53 -23.54
C TYR A 421 -14.73 -19.20 -24.30
N PRO A 422 -15.44 -18.89 -25.37
CA PRO A 422 -15.24 -17.61 -26.08
C PRO A 422 -15.53 -16.39 -25.20
N HIS A 423 -16.48 -16.50 -24.28
CA HIS A 423 -16.82 -15.45 -23.34
C HIS A 423 -15.76 -15.31 -22.23
N ILE A 424 -15.24 -16.43 -21.74
CA ILE A 424 -14.17 -16.50 -20.73
C ILE A 424 -12.85 -16.00 -21.33
N ALA A 425 -12.51 -16.44 -22.54
CA ALA A 425 -11.27 -16.08 -23.22
C ALA A 425 -11.17 -14.58 -23.54
N LEU A 426 -12.28 -13.88 -23.71
CA LEU A 426 -12.29 -12.43 -23.84
C LEU A 426 -11.67 -11.74 -22.62
N TYR A 427 -11.95 -12.22 -21.40
CA TYR A 427 -11.35 -11.70 -20.18
C TYR A 427 -9.84 -12.00 -20.11
N TYR A 428 -9.39 -13.16 -20.56
CA TYR A 428 -7.96 -13.47 -20.68
C TYR A 428 -7.27 -12.48 -21.60
N TYR A 429 -7.86 -12.22 -22.76
CA TYR A 429 -7.35 -11.30 -23.76
C TYR A 429 -7.21 -9.88 -23.22
N ILE A 430 -8.23 -9.38 -22.51
CA ILE A 430 -8.23 -8.05 -21.92
C ILE A 430 -7.16 -7.94 -20.83
N GLN A 431 -7.10 -8.90 -19.91
CA GLN A 431 -6.11 -8.89 -18.81
C GLN A 431 -4.68 -9.03 -19.33
N PHE A 432 -4.47 -9.78 -20.39
CA PHE A 432 -3.16 -9.88 -21.04
C PHE A 432 -2.70 -8.51 -21.59
N HIS A 433 -3.56 -7.81 -22.30
CA HIS A 433 -3.21 -6.47 -22.81
C HIS A 433 -2.99 -5.47 -21.69
N LEU A 434 -3.79 -5.49 -20.64
CA LEU A 434 -3.58 -4.63 -19.46
C LEU A 434 -2.22 -4.92 -18.81
N HIS A 435 -1.88 -6.19 -18.65
CA HIS A 435 -0.57 -6.61 -18.14
C HIS A 435 0.58 -6.05 -18.99
N LEU A 436 0.53 -6.24 -20.30
CA LEU A 436 1.58 -5.76 -21.22
C LEU A 436 1.74 -4.23 -21.14
N GLN A 437 0.63 -3.51 -21.11
CA GLN A 437 0.63 -2.04 -21.08
C GLN A 437 1.19 -1.51 -19.77
N LEU A 438 0.81 -2.10 -18.64
CA LEU A 438 1.29 -1.65 -17.33
C LEU A 438 2.76 -2.03 -17.11
N VAL A 439 3.19 -3.23 -17.50
CA VAL A 439 4.60 -3.63 -17.47
C VAL A 439 5.46 -2.68 -18.31
N ALA A 440 4.95 -2.31 -19.50
CA ALA A 440 5.65 -1.34 -20.36
C ALA A 440 5.73 0.05 -19.71
N ALA A 441 4.70 0.49 -19.00
CA ALA A 441 4.71 1.76 -18.27
C ALA A 441 5.69 1.71 -17.07
N THR A 442 5.72 0.59 -16.33
CA THR A 442 6.65 0.38 -15.22
C THR A 442 8.11 0.41 -15.68
N LYS A 443 8.40 -0.32 -16.76
CA LYS A 443 9.74 -0.31 -17.37
C LYS A 443 10.15 1.10 -17.80
N TYR A 444 9.25 1.80 -18.47
CA TYR A 444 9.47 3.19 -18.90
C TYR A 444 9.75 4.13 -17.71
N ALA A 445 9.01 3.99 -16.61
CA ALA A 445 9.24 4.77 -15.40
C ALA A 445 10.64 4.51 -14.81
N ARG A 446 11.03 3.24 -14.67
CA ARG A 446 12.36 2.86 -14.18
C ARG A 446 13.49 3.43 -15.03
N GLU A 447 13.40 3.29 -16.36
CA GLU A 447 14.38 3.83 -17.30
C GLU A 447 14.54 5.36 -17.22
N HIS A 448 13.50 6.06 -16.76
CA HIS A 448 13.49 7.51 -16.59
C HIS A 448 13.69 7.96 -15.12
N GLY A 449 14.02 7.05 -14.22
CA GLY A 449 14.27 7.36 -12.81
C GLY A 449 13.03 7.85 -12.07
N VAL A 450 11.86 7.33 -12.42
CA VAL A 450 10.56 7.61 -11.78
C VAL A 450 10.00 6.35 -11.16
N VAL A 451 9.50 6.45 -9.94
CA VAL A 451 8.87 5.36 -9.19
C VAL A 451 7.37 5.41 -9.40
N LEU A 452 6.79 4.31 -9.84
CA LEU A 452 5.34 4.12 -9.74
C LEU A 452 5.00 3.58 -8.34
N LYS A 453 4.18 4.33 -7.62
CA LYS A 453 3.69 3.98 -6.29
C LYS A 453 2.23 3.59 -6.37
N GLY A 454 1.96 2.31 -6.18
CA GLY A 454 0.60 1.76 -6.13
C GLY A 454 -0.11 2.03 -4.82
N ASP A 455 -1.41 1.77 -4.80
CA ASP A 455 -2.25 1.83 -3.61
C ASP A 455 -2.95 0.48 -3.45
N ILE A 456 -2.80 -0.14 -2.29
CA ILE A 456 -3.34 -1.47 -1.99
C ILE A 456 -4.44 -1.33 -0.96
N PRO A 457 -5.72 -1.48 -1.36
CA PRO A 457 -6.86 -1.38 -0.45
C PRO A 457 -6.78 -2.36 0.71
N ILE A 458 -7.21 -1.94 1.90
CA ILE A 458 -7.38 -2.87 3.04
C ILE A 458 -8.49 -3.87 2.76
N GLY A 459 -9.54 -3.48 2.06
CA GLY A 459 -10.71 -4.31 1.80
C GLY A 459 -10.72 -4.97 0.43
N ILE A 460 -11.70 -5.82 0.26
CA ILE A 460 -12.12 -6.41 -1.02
C ILE A 460 -13.64 -6.53 -0.99
N SER A 461 -14.29 -6.50 -2.16
CA SER A 461 -15.73 -6.65 -2.22
C SER A 461 -16.21 -7.97 -1.58
N ARG A 462 -17.32 -7.89 -0.86
CA ARG A 462 -18.03 -9.07 -0.35
C ARG A 462 -18.44 -10.02 -1.47
N ASN A 463 -18.65 -9.50 -2.67
CA ASN A 463 -19.00 -10.19 -3.90
C ASN A 463 -17.78 -10.24 -4.84
N SER A 464 -16.64 -10.66 -4.32
CA SER A 464 -15.38 -10.80 -5.07
C SER A 464 -15.10 -12.23 -5.47
N VAL A 465 -14.17 -12.38 -6.41
CA VAL A 465 -13.62 -13.67 -6.82
C VAL A 465 -13.02 -14.39 -5.62
N GLU A 466 -12.23 -13.68 -4.80
CA GLU A 466 -11.56 -14.26 -3.64
C GLU A 466 -12.55 -14.68 -2.53
N ALA A 467 -13.61 -13.90 -2.32
CA ALA A 467 -14.68 -14.31 -1.40
C ALA A 467 -15.45 -15.55 -1.89
N TRP A 468 -15.50 -15.76 -3.20
CA TRP A 468 -16.09 -16.95 -3.82
C TRP A 468 -15.16 -18.16 -3.76
N THR A 469 -13.88 -17.98 -4.09
CA THR A 469 -12.88 -19.08 -4.17
C THR A 469 -12.31 -19.49 -2.83
N GLU A 470 -12.11 -18.52 -1.92
CA GLU A 470 -11.41 -18.68 -0.64
C GLU A 470 -12.19 -18.05 0.53
N PRO A 471 -13.50 -18.37 0.72
CA PRO A 471 -14.37 -17.70 1.69
C PRO A 471 -13.91 -17.84 3.15
N TYR A 472 -13.07 -18.84 3.45
CA TYR A 472 -12.55 -19.10 4.80
C TYR A 472 -11.57 -18.03 5.29
N TYR A 473 -11.02 -17.21 4.41
CA TYR A 473 -10.16 -16.07 4.79
C TYR A 473 -10.96 -14.84 5.25
N PHE A 474 -12.28 -14.86 5.11
CA PHE A 474 -13.12 -13.69 5.36
C PHE A 474 -14.20 -13.93 6.41
N ASN A 475 -14.46 -12.91 7.22
CA ASN A 475 -15.61 -12.85 8.11
C ASN A 475 -16.76 -12.17 7.37
N LEU A 476 -17.64 -12.96 6.80
CA LEU A 476 -18.75 -12.46 5.99
C LEU A 476 -19.92 -11.90 6.82
N ASN A 477 -19.89 -12.07 8.14
CA ASN A 477 -20.89 -11.58 9.08
C ASN A 477 -20.57 -10.20 9.69
N GLY A 478 -19.45 -9.61 9.31
CA GLY A 478 -19.02 -8.30 9.74
C GLY A 478 -18.78 -7.36 8.54
N GLN A 479 -18.79 -6.07 8.81
CA GLN A 479 -18.48 -5.03 7.84
C GLN A 479 -17.30 -4.21 8.33
N ALA A 480 -16.24 -4.11 7.53
CA ALA A 480 -15.12 -3.24 7.84
C ALA A 480 -15.53 -1.77 7.71
N GLY A 481 -14.97 -0.94 8.55
CA GLY A 481 -15.19 0.50 8.53
C GLY A 481 -14.20 1.26 9.41
N ALA A 482 -14.54 2.48 9.74
CA ALA A 482 -13.81 3.33 10.68
C ALA A 482 -14.72 3.84 11.79
N PRO A 483 -14.21 3.98 13.03
CA PRO A 483 -14.94 4.64 14.10
C PRO A 483 -15.15 6.13 13.77
N PRO A 484 -16.02 6.85 14.52
CA PRO A 484 -16.15 8.30 14.41
C PRO A 484 -14.81 9.02 14.45
N ASP A 485 -14.58 9.90 13.49
CA ASP A 485 -13.37 10.68 13.33
C ASP A 485 -13.67 12.05 12.69
N ASP A 486 -12.62 12.76 12.26
CA ASP A 486 -12.74 14.06 11.59
C ASP A 486 -13.41 13.99 10.21
N PHE A 487 -13.45 12.81 9.59
CA PHE A 487 -14.11 12.59 8.30
C PHE A 487 -15.60 12.30 8.43
N SER A 488 -16.01 11.65 9.53
CA SER A 488 -17.41 11.26 9.75
C SER A 488 -17.74 11.12 11.23
N VAL A 489 -18.70 11.91 11.72
CA VAL A 489 -19.19 11.87 13.11
C VAL A 489 -19.93 10.57 13.46
N ASN A 490 -20.46 9.87 12.47
CA ASN A 490 -21.18 8.59 12.63
C ASN A 490 -20.26 7.37 12.31
N GLY A 491 -18.98 7.60 12.11
CA GLY A 491 -18.07 6.59 11.56
C GLY A 491 -18.33 6.30 10.09
N GLN A 492 -17.52 5.47 9.51
CA GLN A 492 -17.65 5.05 8.12
C GLN A 492 -17.93 3.55 8.06
N ASN A 493 -18.88 3.15 7.25
CA ASN A 493 -19.15 1.75 6.92
C ASN A 493 -18.71 1.49 5.47
N TRP A 494 -17.59 0.80 5.29
CA TRP A 494 -17.06 0.50 3.96
C TRP A 494 -17.72 -0.72 3.31
N GLY A 495 -18.42 -1.53 4.13
CA GLY A 495 -19.18 -2.69 3.65
C GLY A 495 -18.34 -3.93 3.30
N PHE A 496 -17.03 -3.86 3.37
CA PHE A 496 -16.13 -4.99 3.09
C PHE A 496 -16.22 -6.05 4.19
N PRO A 497 -16.03 -7.35 3.87
CA PRO A 497 -15.81 -8.35 4.91
C PRO A 497 -14.49 -8.06 5.65
N THR A 498 -14.42 -8.42 6.91
CA THR A 498 -13.15 -8.41 7.65
C THR A 498 -12.39 -9.71 7.44
N TYR A 499 -11.10 -9.74 7.81
CA TYR A 499 -10.25 -10.92 7.59
C TYR A 499 -10.30 -11.88 8.76
N ASN A 500 -10.31 -13.18 8.46
CA ASN A 500 -10.10 -14.23 9.44
C ASN A 500 -8.59 -14.45 9.64
N TRP A 501 -7.99 -13.60 10.47
CA TRP A 501 -6.55 -13.62 10.71
C TRP A 501 -6.04 -14.93 11.31
N ASP A 502 -6.87 -15.64 12.09
CA ASP A 502 -6.51 -16.93 12.71
C ASP A 502 -6.32 -18.03 11.65
N VAL A 503 -7.08 -17.98 10.56
CA VAL A 503 -6.91 -18.89 9.43
C VAL A 503 -5.71 -18.48 8.60
N MET A 504 -5.53 -17.19 8.34
CA MET A 504 -4.39 -16.69 7.57
C MET A 504 -3.05 -16.92 8.27
N GLU A 505 -3.01 -16.85 9.60
CA GLU A 505 -1.79 -17.14 10.38
C GLU A 505 -1.30 -18.58 10.17
N LYS A 506 -2.23 -19.55 10.03
CA LYS A 506 -1.90 -20.98 9.88
C LYS A 506 -1.15 -21.31 8.58
N ASP A 507 -1.35 -20.51 7.53
CA ASP A 507 -0.67 -20.68 6.24
C ASP A 507 0.39 -19.59 5.97
N GLY A 508 0.77 -18.82 7.00
CA GLY A 508 1.79 -17.77 6.93
C GLY A 508 1.33 -16.55 6.13
N TYR A 509 0.04 -16.20 6.19
CA TYR A 509 -0.56 -15.05 5.50
C TYR A 509 -0.40 -15.08 3.97
N ARG A 510 -0.43 -16.27 3.40
CA ARG A 510 -0.18 -16.54 1.98
C ARG A 510 -1.03 -15.66 1.05
N TRP A 511 -2.29 -15.42 1.37
CA TRP A 511 -3.19 -14.59 0.58
C TRP A 511 -2.66 -13.16 0.40
N TRP A 512 -2.24 -12.53 1.50
CA TRP A 512 -1.66 -11.18 1.46
C TRP A 512 -0.29 -11.16 0.79
N MET A 513 0.55 -12.17 1.04
CA MET A 513 1.87 -12.27 0.40
C MET A 513 1.75 -12.37 -1.12
N LYS A 514 0.84 -13.22 -1.64
CA LYS A 514 0.57 -13.33 -3.07
C LYS A 514 0.08 -12.00 -3.67
N ARG A 515 -0.76 -11.26 -2.95
CA ARG A 515 -1.23 -9.95 -3.37
C ARG A 515 -0.07 -8.96 -3.53
N PHE A 516 0.80 -8.85 -2.54
CA PHE A 516 1.96 -7.97 -2.62
C PHE A 516 2.94 -8.41 -3.71
N GLN A 517 3.22 -9.69 -3.81
CA GLN A 517 4.09 -10.24 -4.85
C GLN A 517 3.57 -9.92 -6.25
N LYS A 518 2.26 -10.07 -6.47
CA LYS A 518 1.66 -9.70 -7.77
C LYS A 518 1.78 -8.21 -8.06
N MET A 519 1.54 -7.36 -7.08
CA MET A 519 1.68 -5.91 -7.26
C MET A 519 3.13 -5.47 -7.50
N SER A 520 4.12 -6.21 -6.98
CA SER A 520 5.54 -5.93 -7.21
C SER A 520 6.02 -6.12 -8.67
N GLU A 521 5.23 -6.77 -9.51
CA GLU A 521 5.48 -6.82 -10.95
C GLU A 521 5.33 -5.44 -11.61
N TYR A 522 4.53 -4.55 -11.01
CA TYR A 522 4.11 -3.29 -11.61
C TYR A 522 4.54 -2.05 -10.83
N PHE A 523 4.82 -2.20 -9.55
CA PHE A 523 5.14 -1.08 -8.66
C PHE A 523 6.47 -1.30 -7.94
N ASP A 524 7.16 -0.20 -7.68
CA ASP A 524 8.39 -0.18 -6.89
C ASP A 524 8.18 0.41 -5.49
N ALA A 525 7.03 1.00 -5.28
CA ALA A 525 6.54 1.48 -3.99
C ALA A 525 5.04 1.25 -3.87
N TYR A 526 4.52 1.16 -2.66
CA TYR A 526 3.09 1.05 -2.43
C TYR A 526 2.66 1.71 -1.12
N ARG A 527 1.41 2.16 -1.12
CA ARG A 527 0.70 2.59 0.07
C ARG A 527 -0.15 1.42 0.56
N ILE A 528 0.04 1.01 1.79
CA ILE A 528 -0.91 0.16 2.49
C ILE A 528 -2.04 1.07 2.94
N ASP A 529 -3.19 0.92 2.31
CA ASP A 529 -4.42 1.60 2.72
C ASP A 529 -4.83 1.11 4.09
N HIS A 530 -5.17 2.03 4.98
CA HIS A 530 -5.58 1.75 6.36
C HIS A 530 -4.67 0.72 7.06
N ILE A 531 -3.36 1.02 7.17
CA ILE A 531 -2.40 0.11 7.80
C ILE A 531 -2.82 -0.30 9.23
N LEU A 532 -3.61 0.55 9.89
CA LEU A 532 -4.19 0.27 11.21
C LEU A 532 -5.01 -1.02 11.22
N GLY A 533 -5.56 -1.43 10.08
CA GLY A 533 -6.32 -2.69 9.91
C GLY A 533 -5.49 -3.95 10.18
N PHE A 534 -4.15 -3.87 10.12
CA PHE A 534 -3.25 -4.95 10.49
C PHE A 534 -3.00 -5.05 12.01
N PHE A 535 -3.30 -3.99 12.74
CA PHE A 535 -3.30 -3.95 14.21
C PHE A 535 -4.67 -4.36 14.74
N ARG A 536 -5.70 -3.70 14.26
CA ARG A 536 -7.12 -3.92 14.53
C ARG A 536 -7.96 -3.28 13.43
N ILE A 537 -9.14 -3.81 13.19
CA ILE A 537 -10.12 -3.24 12.28
C ILE A 537 -11.38 -2.85 13.05
N TRP A 538 -12.05 -1.79 12.62
CA TRP A 538 -13.38 -1.45 13.10
C TRP A 538 -14.39 -2.32 12.38
N GLU A 539 -15.01 -3.25 13.10
CA GLU A 539 -16.01 -4.16 12.54
C GLU A 539 -17.41 -3.73 12.98
N ILE A 540 -18.24 -3.52 11.99
CA ILE A 540 -19.63 -3.07 12.14
C ILE A 540 -20.53 -4.28 11.89
N PRO A 541 -21.52 -4.54 12.79
CA PRO A 541 -22.43 -5.66 12.59
C PRO A 541 -23.30 -5.47 11.33
N MET A 542 -23.69 -6.56 10.69
CA MET A 542 -24.44 -6.54 9.42
C MET A 542 -25.80 -5.82 9.51
N HIS A 543 -26.41 -5.77 10.69
CA HIS A 543 -27.67 -5.08 10.92
C HIS A 543 -27.55 -3.55 11.07
N ALA A 544 -26.31 -3.05 11.22
CA ALA A 544 -26.05 -1.60 11.31
C ALA A 544 -25.72 -0.99 9.95
N VAL A 545 -26.12 0.26 9.76
CA VAL A 545 -25.78 1.10 8.60
C VAL A 545 -24.62 2.03 8.92
N HIS A 546 -24.66 2.67 10.10
CA HIS A 546 -23.61 3.57 10.59
C HIS A 546 -22.53 2.82 11.36
N GLY A 547 -21.38 3.48 11.55
CA GLY A 547 -20.23 2.92 12.26
C GLY A 547 -20.34 2.91 13.78
N LEU A 548 -21.33 3.55 14.38
CA LEU A 548 -21.42 3.74 15.84
C LEU A 548 -21.56 2.45 16.66
N LEU A 549 -22.20 1.42 16.11
CA LEU A 549 -22.39 0.12 16.77
C LEU A 549 -21.24 -0.87 16.55
N GLY A 550 -20.15 -0.41 15.97
CA GLY A 550 -18.98 -1.23 15.71
C GLY A 550 -18.13 -1.51 16.96
N GLN A 551 -17.14 -2.37 16.78
CA GLN A 551 -16.13 -2.70 17.78
C GLN A 551 -14.79 -2.96 17.09
N PHE A 552 -13.67 -2.75 17.79
CA PHE A 552 -12.37 -3.15 17.26
C PHE A 552 -12.18 -4.67 17.33
N ILE A 553 -11.64 -5.23 16.24
CA ILE A 553 -11.29 -6.64 16.16
C ILE A 553 -9.83 -6.78 15.66
N PRO A 554 -8.98 -7.50 16.39
CA PRO A 554 -9.21 -8.09 17.71
C PRO A 554 -9.20 -7.03 18.82
N SER A 555 -9.89 -7.33 19.91
CA SER A 555 -9.87 -6.51 21.13
C SER A 555 -10.02 -7.39 22.37
N ILE A 556 -9.87 -6.79 23.52
CA ILE A 556 -10.04 -7.43 24.82
C ILE A 556 -11.33 -6.89 25.43
N PRO A 557 -12.47 -7.59 25.28
CA PRO A 557 -13.75 -7.13 25.81
C PRO A 557 -13.78 -7.15 27.34
N MET A 558 -14.74 -6.45 27.94
CA MET A 558 -14.88 -6.31 29.39
C MET A 558 -15.99 -7.22 29.91
N SER A 559 -15.77 -7.83 31.07
CA SER A 559 -16.82 -8.54 31.80
C SER A 559 -17.70 -7.58 32.64
N ARG A 560 -18.85 -8.05 33.11
CA ARG A 560 -19.69 -7.29 34.04
C ARG A 560 -18.94 -6.88 35.30
N GLU A 561 -18.24 -7.82 35.93
CA GLU A 561 -17.47 -7.59 37.13
C GLU A 561 -16.38 -6.53 36.91
N GLU A 562 -15.76 -6.56 35.76
CA GLU A 562 -14.78 -5.56 35.38
C GLU A 562 -15.40 -4.16 35.23
N ILE A 563 -16.54 -4.05 34.54
CA ILE A 563 -17.28 -2.79 34.42
C ILE A 563 -17.68 -2.24 35.81
N GLU A 564 -18.21 -3.09 36.66
CA GLU A 564 -18.62 -2.72 38.00
C GLU A 564 -17.46 -2.30 38.92
N SER A 565 -16.26 -2.85 38.65
CA SER A 565 -15.04 -2.46 39.38
C SER A 565 -14.66 -0.99 39.17
N TYR A 566 -15.10 -0.37 38.06
CA TYR A 566 -14.94 1.08 37.82
C TYR A 566 -15.94 1.95 38.59
N GLY A 567 -16.94 1.32 39.25
CA GLY A 567 -18.01 2.01 40.00
C GLY A 567 -19.28 2.26 39.17
N LEU A 568 -19.44 1.56 38.05
CA LEU A 568 -20.64 1.59 37.22
C LEU A 568 -21.42 0.29 37.40
N PRO A 569 -22.52 0.26 38.13
CA PRO A 569 -23.37 -0.93 38.25
C PRO A 569 -23.88 -1.34 36.86
N PHE A 570 -23.66 -2.60 36.47
CA PHE A 570 -24.09 -3.06 35.16
C PHE A 570 -25.61 -3.32 35.15
N ARG A 571 -26.27 -2.81 34.10
CA ARG A 571 -27.71 -3.00 33.89
C ARG A 571 -27.95 -3.48 32.46
N GLU A 572 -28.89 -4.42 32.28
CA GLU A 572 -29.26 -4.91 30.93
C GLU A 572 -29.77 -3.81 29.99
N GLU A 573 -30.38 -2.76 30.58
CA GLU A 573 -30.88 -1.61 29.83
C GLU A 573 -29.76 -0.84 29.10
N TYR A 574 -28.50 -1.03 29.49
CA TYR A 574 -27.37 -0.42 28.82
C TYR A 574 -27.07 -1.03 27.42
N LEU A 575 -27.70 -2.17 27.13
CA LEU A 575 -27.53 -2.90 25.87
C LEU A 575 -28.68 -2.65 24.88
N ILE A 576 -29.71 -1.96 25.28
CA ILE A 576 -30.89 -1.69 24.46
C ILE A 576 -31.02 -0.18 24.18
N PRO A 577 -31.61 0.24 23.04
CA PRO A 577 -31.78 1.64 22.72
C PRO A 577 -32.53 2.40 23.82
N TYR A 578 -31.97 3.52 24.28
CA TYR A 578 -32.61 4.38 25.28
C TYR A 578 -33.55 5.37 24.60
N ILE A 579 -34.84 5.08 24.63
CA ILE A 579 -35.87 5.89 23.99
C ILE A 579 -36.84 6.44 25.03
N HIS A 580 -36.80 7.76 25.27
CA HIS A 580 -37.62 8.43 26.24
C HIS A 580 -38.37 9.63 25.66
N GLU A 581 -39.61 9.84 26.06
CA GLU A 581 -40.49 10.90 25.62
C GLU A 581 -39.85 12.30 25.61
N SER A 582 -39.01 12.57 26.64
CA SER A 582 -38.46 13.91 26.85
C SER A 582 -37.57 14.44 25.73
N PHE A 583 -37.01 13.56 24.87
CA PHE A 583 -36.13 14.00 23.80
C PHE A 583 -36.63 13.69 22.38
N LEU A 584 -37.69 12.92 22.22
CA LEU A 584 -38.22 12.59 20.90
C LEU A 584 -38.52 13.84 20.05
N GLY A 585 -39.05 14.89 20.72
CA GLY A 585 -39.28 16.17 20.06
C GLY A 585 -38.02 16.88 19.57
N GLN A 586 -36.89 16.67 20.25
CA GLN A 586 -35.60 17.23 19.80
C GLN A 586 -35.09 16.51 18.56
N VAL A 587 -35.34 15.20 18.46
CA VAL A 587 -34.86 14.38 17.33
C VAL A 587 -35.76 14.56 16.10
N PHE A 588 -37.09 14.51 16.28
CA PHE A 588 -38.04 14.40 15.17
C PHE A 588 -38.89 15.64 14.93
N GLY A 589 -38.85 16.63 15.84
CA GLY A 589 -39.62 17.86 15.67
C GLY A 589 -41.11 17.60 15.38
N PRO A 590 -41.65 18.12 14.26
CA PRO A 590 -43.07 17.95 13.91
C PRO A 590 -43.44 16.51 13.56
N HIS A 591 -42.47 15.62 13.36
CA HIS A 591 -42.70 14.21 12.99
C HIS A 591 -42.82 13.28 14.21
N THR A 592 -42.71 13.80 15.42
CA THR A 592 -42.65 13.00 16.66
C THR A 592 -43.85 12.06 16.81
N ASP A 593 -45.07 12.55 16.58
CA ASP A 593 -46.29 11.72 16.73
C ASP A 593 -46.37 10.64 15.64
N TYR A 594 -45.98 10.94 14.42
CA TYR A 594 -45.90 9.93 13.37
C TYR A 594 -44.88 8.85 13.71
N VAL A 595 -43.70 9.21 14.22
CA VAL A 595 -42.66 8.27 14.63
C VAL A 595 -43.13 7.37 15.77
N LYS A 596 -43.77 7.96 16.80
CA LYS A 596 -44.33 7.20 17.94
C LYS A 596 -45.36 6.16 17.46
N GLN A 597 -46.27 6.55 16.58
CA GLN A 597 -47.31 5.62 16.09
C GLN A 597 -46.78 4.55 15.14
N THR A 598 -45.80 4.89 14.28
CA THR A 598 -45.36 4.04 13.22
C THR A 598 -44.23 3.08 13.68
N PHE A 599 -43.29 3.56 14.45
CA PHE A 599 -42.03 2.85 14.74
C PHE A 599 -41.82 2.43 16.19
N LEU A 600 -42.56 3.00 17.15
CA LEU A 600 -42.33 2.79 18.55
C LEU A 600 -43.51 2.06 19.23
N LEU A 601 -43.16 1.34 20.30
CA LEU A 601 -44.10 0.73 21.26
C LEU A 601 -43.87 1.31 22.67
N PRO A 602 -44.91 1.73 23.43
CA PRO A 602 -44.73 2.11 24.82
C PRO A 602 -44.21 0.95 25.64
N ALA A 603 -43.23 1.21 26.49
CA ALA A 603 -42.75 0.26 27.52
C ALA A 603 -43.64 0.26 28.74
N GLU A 604 -43.36 -0.63 29.72
CA GLU A 604 -44.07 -0.67 30.99
C GLU A 604 -43.85 0.62 31.81
N THR A 605 -42.66 1.22 31.70
CA THR A 605 -42.33 2.49 32.37
C THR A 605 -42.93 3.66 31.58
N PRO A 606 -43.73 4.54 32.19
CA PRO A 606 -44.30 5.69 31.52
C PRO A 606 -43.24 6.60 30.88
N GLY A 607 -43.48 7.00 29.65
CA GLY A 607 -42.56 7.85 28.89
C GLY A 607 -41.37 7.12 28.25
N VAL A 608 -41.27 5.83 28.45
CA VAL A 608 -40.22 4.99 27.80
C VAL A 608 -40.83 4.21 26.65
N TYR A 609 -40.06 4.07 25.58
CA TYR A 609 -40.46 3.35 24.37
C TYR A 609 -39.44 2.32 23.95
N HIS A 610 -39.88 1.32 23.19
CA HIS A 610 -39.03 0.38 22.44
C HIS A 610 -39.30 0.50 20.95
N MET A 611 -38.34 0.13 20.13
CA MET A 611 -38.59 -0.05 18.71
C MET A 611 -39.58 -1.18 18.48
N LYS A 612 -40.50 -1.02 17.50
CA LYS A 612 -41.35 -2.12 17.06
C LYS A 612 -40.48 -3.28 16.51
N PRO A 613 -40.91 -4.53 16.59
CA PRO A 613 -40.13 -5.69 16.15
C PRO A 613 -39.66 -5.62 14.70
N GLU A 614 -40.42 -4.92 13.82
CA GLU A 614 -40.11 -4.72 12.41
C GLU A 614 -39.03 -3.66 12.14
N PHE A 615 -38.59 -2.93 13.17
CA PHE A 615 -37.67 -1.78 13.07
C PHE A 615 -36.57 -1.78 14.13
N THR A 616 -36.22 -2.95 14.64
CA THR A 616 -35.21 -3.09 15.71
C THR A 616 -33.80 -2.82 15.27
N THR A 617 -33.55 -2.87 13.96
CA THR A 617 -32.23 -2.69 13.36
C THR A 617 -32.23 -1.52 12.37
N GLN A 618 -31.03 -0.92 12.16
CA GLN A 618 -30.89 0.14 11.16
C GLN A 618 -31.16 -0.35 9.74
N ARG A 619 -30.86 -1.62 9.41
CA ARG A 619 -31.15 -2.18 8.08
C ARG A 619 -32.64 -2.36 7.79
N GLU A 620 -33.42 -2.71 8.78
CA GLU A 620 -34.87 -2.77 8.66
C GLU A 620 -35.47 -1.38 8.41
N VAL A 621 -34.99 -0.37 9.13
CA VAL A 621 -35.37 1.03 8.89
C VAL A 621 -34.95 1.49 7.49
N GLU A 622 -33.70 1.19 7.08
CA GLU A 622 -33.20 1.50 5.71
C GLU A 622 -34.13 0.92 4.64
N SER A 623 -34.52 -0.36 4.81
CA SER A 623 -35.41 -1.04 3.87
C SER A 623 -36.80 -0.38 3.76
N PHE A 624 -37.33 0.08 4.89
CA PHE A 624 -38.60 0.79 4.92
C PHE A 624 -38.53 2.14 4.17
N PHE A 625 -37.41 2.83 4.24
CA PHE A 625 -37.17 4.10 3.56
C PHE A 625 -36.61 3.96 2.16
N ALA A 626 -36.41 2.74 1.66
CA ALA A 626 -35.89 2.50 0.32
C ALA A 626 -36.72 3.22 -0.74
N GLY A 627 -36.06 4.07 -1.55
CA GLY A 627 -36.72 4.87 -2.58
C GLY A 627 -37.39 6.16 -2.10
N LYS A 628 -37.42 6.46 -0.80
CA LYS A 628 -37.92 7.69 -0.21
C LYS A 628 -36.75 8.65 0.03
N ASN A 629 -36.60 9.63 -0.86
CA ASN A 629 -35.45 10.55 -0.85
C ASN A 629 -35.81 11.98 -0.50
N ASP A 630 -37.07 12.23 -0.09
CA ASP A 630 -37.49 13.54 0.37
C ASP A 630 -36.88 13.88 1.74
N GLU A 631 -36.73 15.16 2.04
CA GLU A 631 -36.09 15.69 3.23
C GLU A 631 -36.71 15.17 4.53
N ASN A 632 -38.01 15.05 4.61
CA ASN A 632 -38.70 14.55 5.81
C ASN A 632 -38.42 13.04 6.04
N SER A 633 -38.48 12.25 4.98
CA SER A 633 -38.17 10.82 5.04
C SER A 633 -36.73 10.58 5.49
N LEU A 634 -35.79 11.36 4.96
CA LEU A 634 -34.38 11.27 5.36
C LEU A 634 -34.19 11.70 6.82
N TRP A 635 -34.82 12.78 7.26
CA TRP A 635 -34.78 13.22 8.65
C TRP A 635 -35.26 12.11 9.62
N ILE A 636 -36.46 11.55 9.33
CA ILE A 636 -37.05 10.49 10.18
C ILE A 636 -36.13 9.27 10.20
N ARG A 637 -35.65 8.83 9.05
CA ARG A 637 -34.73 7.70 8.93
C ARG A 637 -33.46 7.90 9.78
N ASP A 638 -32.82 9.04 9.64
CA ASP A 638 -31.56 9.35 10.35
C ASP A 638 -31.78 9.51 11.85
N GLY A 639 -32.93 10.06 12.26
CA GLY A 639 -33.35 10.08 13.66
C GLY A 639 -33.56 8.68 14.23
N LEU A 640 -34.18 7.78 13.47
CA LEU A 640 -34.33 6.37 13.90
C LEU A 640 -32.99 5.64 14.01
N TYR A 641 -32.03 5.90 13.11
CA TYR A 641 -30.68 5.38 13.25
C TYR A 641 -30.01 5.86 14.54
N THR A 642 -30.22 7.13 14.89
CA THR A 642 -29.70 7.69 16.14
C THR A 642 -30.32 7.01 17.35
N LEU A 643 -31.63 6.79 17.37
CA LEU A 643 -32.28 6.08 18.49
C LEU A 643 -31.72 4.65 18.66
N ILE A 644 -31.57 3.90 17.56
CA ILE A 644 -31.09 2.52 17.58
C ILE A 644 -29.62 2.45 18.08
N SER A 645 -28.84 3.50 17.82
CA SER A 645 -27.43 3.56 18.26
C SER A 645 -27.25 4.05 19.70
N ASP A 646 -28.30 4.52 20.38
CA ASP A 646 -28.22 5.10 21.74
C ASP A 646 -28.21 4.00 22.80
N VAL A 647 -27.13 3.23 22.82
CA VAL A 647 -26.83 2.17 23.79
C VAL A 647 -25.50 2.47 24.48
N LEU A 648 -25.33 2.12 25.74
CA LEU A 648 -24.11 2.42 26.51
C LEU A 648 -22.99 1.44 26.20
N PHE A 649 -23.35 0.18 25.97
CA PHE A 649 -22.43 -0.90 25.61
C PHE A 649 -22.94 -1.69 24.41
N VAL A 650 -22.02 -2.26 23.66
CA VAL A 650 -22.31 -3.24 22.62
C VAL A 650 -21.77 -4.61 23.04
N PRO A 651 -22.53 -5.70 22.84
CA PRO A 651 -22.07 -7.05 23.16
C PRO A 651 -20.89 -7.46 22.26
N ASP A 652 -19.96 -8.23 22.80
CA ASP A 652 -18.91 -8.85 22.00
C ASP A 652 -19.50 -9.88 21.03
N THR A 653 -18.97 -9.93 19.81
CA THR A 653 -19.48 -10.82 18.75
C THR A 653 -19.00 -12.27 18.88
N LYS A 654 -17.94 -12.53 19.67
CA LYS A 654 -17.32 -13.85 19.83
C LYS A 654 -17.46 -14.40 21.24
N GLU A 655 -17.36 -13.55 22.26
CA GLU A 655 -17.39 -13.95 23.67
C GLU A 655 -18.72 -13.57 24.30
N LYS A 656 -19.46 -14.59 24.78
CA LYS A 656 -20.71 -14.37 25.50
C LYS A 656 -20.47 -13.63 26.83
N ASP A 657 -21.42 -12.77 27.22
CA ASP A 657 -21.39 -11.98 28.47
C ASP A 657 -20.14 -11.10 28.60
N LYS A 658 -19.62 -10.62 27.42
CA LYS A 658 -18.56 -9.64 27.30
C LYS A 658 -19.05 -8.45 26.50
N TYR A 659 -18.50 -7.27 26.79
CA TYR A 659 -19.04 -6.01 26.32
C TYR A 659 -17.92 -5.04 25.92
N HIS A 660 -18.28 -4.10 25.04
CA HIS A 660 -17.45 -2.96 24.65
C HIS A 660 -18.22 -1.67 24.96
N PRO A 661 -17.60 -0.65 25.54
CA PRO A 661 -18.23 0.67 25.64
C PRO A 661 -18.52 1.22 24.23
N ARG A 662 -19.74 1.72 24.01
CA ARG A 662 -20.10 2.26 22.69
C ARG A 662 -19.31 3.54 22.42
N ILE A 663 -18.66 3.62 21.27
CA ILE A 663 -17.79 4.73 20.92
C ILE A 663 -18.58 6.04 20.77
N GLY A 664 -18.06 7.14 21.31
CA GLY A 664 -18.65 8.47 21.16
C GLY A 664 -19.98 8.71 21.89
N ILE A 665 -20.35 7.83 22.84
CA ILE A 665 -21.65 7.85 23.54
C ILE A 665 -21.87 9.05 24.43
N GLN A 666 -20.83 9.79 24.84
CA GLN A 666 -20.92 10.89 25.79
C GLN A 666 -21.85 12.04 25.37
N ARG A 667 -22.19 12.11 24.09
CA ARG A 667 -23.10 13.13 23.53
C ARG A 667 -24.56 12.69 23.47
N ASP A 668 -24.83 11.40 23.70
CA ASP A 668 -26.15 10.78 23.50
C ASP A 668 -26.98 10.72 24.79
N PHE A 669 -28.26 10.38 24.64
CA PHE A 669 -29.23 10.53 25.71
C PHE A 669 -29.05 9.52 26.85
N ILE A 670 -28.67 8.27 26.54
CA ILE A 670 -28.41 7.26 27.56
C ILE A 670 -27.30 7.69 28.52
N PHE A 671 -26.18 8.23 28.00
CA PHE A 671 -25.09 8.71 28.83
C PHE A 671 -25.53 9.91 29.70
N ARG A 672 -26.28 10.84 29.13
CA ARG A 672 -26.81 12.00 29.86
C ARG A 672 -27.83 11.62 30.93
N SER A 673 -28.48 10.46 30.83
CA SER A 673 -29.42 9.97 31.80
C SER A 673 -28.75 9.41 33.05
N LEU A 674 -27.46 9.10 32.99
CA LEU A 674 -26.66 8.63 34.10
C LEU A 674 -26.44 9.75 35.14
N ASN A 675 -26.35 9.40 36.42
CA ASN A 675 -25.92 10.35 37.42
C ASN A 675 -24.41 10.68 37.27
N GLU A 676 -23.94 11.74 37.88
CA GLU A 676 -22.57 12.23 37.80
C GLU A 676 -21.51 11.17 38.16
N GLN A 677 -21.79 10.36 39.18
CA GLN A 677 -20.85 9.29 39.58
C GLN A 677 -20.75 8.19 38.51
N GLU A 678 -21.89 7.80 37.95
CA GLU A 678 -21.95 6.81 36.86
C GLU A 678 -21.29 7.36 35.58
N GLN A 679 -21.51 8.63 35.23
CA GLN A 679 -20.84 9.27 34.10
C GLN A 679 -19.31 9.31 34.28
N ASN A 680 -18.83 9.67 35.46
CA ASN A 680 -17.41 9.68 35.77
C ASN A 680 -16.80 8.27 35.74
N ALA A 681 -17.54 7.26 36.29
CA ALA A 681 -17.12 5.87 36.22
C ALA A 681 -17.01 5.36 34.77
N PHE A 682 -18.02 5.66 33.95
CA PHE A 682 -18.01 5.31 32.54
C PHE A 682 -16.87 6.00 31.78
N ASN A 683 -16.63 7.27 32.03
CA ASN A 683 -15.55 8.00 31.33
C ASN A 683 -14.17 7.43 31.67
N ARG A 684 -13.90 7.03 32.90
CA ARG A 684 -12.64 6.35 33.29
C ARG A 684 -12.49 5.01 32.58
N LEU A 685 -13.57 4.21 32.56
CA LEU A 685 -13.63 2.94 31.84
C LEU A 685 -13.40 3.12 30.36
N TYR A 686 -14.07 4.10 29.75
CA TYR A 686 -13.99 4.43 28.33
C TYR A 686 -12.57 4.83 27.92
N ASP A 687 -11.95 5.74 28.68
CA ASP A 687 -10.59 6.19 28.45
C ASP A 687 -9.60 5.01 28.52
N GLN A 688 -9.69 4.21 29.58
CA GLN A 688 -8.84 3.05 29.72
C GLN A 688 -9.03 2.04 28.57
N TYR A 689 -10.29 1.81 28.16
CA TYR A 689 -10.61 0.87 27.09
C TYR A 689 -10.05 1.30 25.73
N TYR A 690 -10.32 2.53 25.30
CA TYR A 690 -9.97 2.97 23.95
C TYR A 690 -8.52 3.42 23.79
N TYR A 691 -7.87 3.94 24.83
CA TYR A 691 -6.56 4.59 24.71
C TYR A 691 -5.42 3.84 25.40
N HIS A 692 -5.68 2.89 26.29
CA HIS A 692 -4.61 2.22 27.05
C HIS A 692 -4.62 0.70 26.98
N ARG A 693 -5.78 0.07 27.13
CA ARG A 693 -5.96 -1.38 27.31
C ARG A 693 -5.27 -2.24 26.25
N HIS A 694 -5.29 -1.82 25.02
CA HIS A 694 -4.99 -2.67 23.88
C HIS A 694 -3.59 -2.45 23.27
N ASN A 695 -2.82 -1.46 23.73
CA ASN A 695 -1.59 -1.07 23.03
C ASN A 695 -0.62 -2.22 22.80
N GLU A 696 -0.26 -2.97 23.87
CA GLU A 696 0.65 -4.10 23.72
C GLU A 696 0.02 -5.25 22.95
N PHE A 697 -1.26 -5.52 23.18
CA PHE A 697 -2.00 -6.56 22.46
C PHE A 697 -2.02 -6.28 20.94
N TRP A 698 -2.35 -5.06 20.52
CA TRP A 698 -2.37 -4.69 19.12
C TRP A 698 -0.97 -4.65 18.51
N ARG A 699 0.05 -4.26 19.27
CA ARG A 699 1.44 -4.36 18.84
C ARG A 699 1.78 -5.81 18.47
N GLN A 700 1.46 -6.75 19.33
CA GLN A 700 1.69 -8.18 19.09
C GLN A 700 0.93 -8.68 17.85
N GLN A 701 -0.33 -8.27 17.68
CA GLN A 701 -1.14 -8.63 16.51
C GLN A 701 -0.53 -8.11 15.19
N ALA A 702 -0.01 -6.91 15.19
CA ALA A 702 0.67 -6.35 14.03
C ALA A 702 2.00 -7.05 13.74
N MET A 703 2.80 -7.33 14.78
CA MET A 703 4.11 -7.97 14.65
C MET A 703 4.03 -9.45 14.24
N LYS A 704 2.90 -10.10 14.37
CA LYS A 704 2.67 -11.43 13.76
C LYS A 704 2.59 -11.37 12.22
N LYS A 705 2.05 -10.29 11.67
CA LYS A 705 1.67 -10.14 10.24
C LYS A 705 2.65 -9.28 9.45
N LEU A 706 2.82 -8.04 9.87
CA LEU A 706 3.52 -7.01 9.08
C LEU A 706 4.97 -7.36 8.72
N PRO A 707 5.80 -7.97 9.59
CA PRO A 707 7.16 -8.34 9.22
C PRO A 707 7.22 -9.25 8.00
N GLN A 708 6.40 -10.28 7.96
CA GLN A 708 6.36 -11.23 6.83
C GLN A 708 5.82 -10.57 5.56
N LEU A 709 4.78 -9.75 5.69
CA LEU A 709 4.12 -9.10 4.56
C LEU A 709 5.02 -8.05 3.92
N THR A 710 5.59 -7.16 4.72
CA THR A 710 6.45 -6.08 4.21
C THR A 710 7.76 -6.57 3.62
N GLN A 711 8.24 -7.75 4.08
CA GLN A 711 9.46 -8.38 3.57
C GLN A 711 9.20 -9.35 2.40
N SER A 712 7.94 -9.61 2.04
CA SER A 712 7.59 -10.51 0.93
C SER A 712 7.98 -9.97 -0.45
N THR A 713 8.26 -8.67 -0.55
CA THR A 713 8.70 -7.98 -1.76
C THR A 713 9.78 -6.97 -1.45
N ARG A 714 10.37 -6.40 -2.51
CA ARG A 714 11.36 -5.32 -2.41
C ARG A 714 10.76 -3.93 -2.63
N MET A 715 9.45 -3.82 -2.75
CA MET A 715 8.80 -2.51 -2.89
C MET A 715 9.04 -1.63 -1.66
N LEU A 716 9.16 -0.32 -1.87
CA LEU A 716 9.17 0.66 -0.78
C LEU A 716 7.80 0.71 -0.09
N VAL A 717 7.77 0.45 1.21
CA VAL A 717 6.53 0.34 1.98
C VAL A 717 6.17 1.68 2.62
N CYS A 718 4.95 2.16 2.32
CA CYS A 718 4.35 3.33 2.95
C CYS A 718 3.02 2.92 3.59
N GLY A 719 2.72 3.39 4.79
CA GLY A 719 1.45 3.13 5.46
C GLY A 719 0.57 4.38 5.47
N GLU A 720 -0.72 4.19 5.27
CA GLU A 720 -1.71 5.22 5.58
C GLU A 720 -2.15 5.02 7.04
N ASP A 721 -1.62 5.83 7.92
CA ASP A 721 -1.78 5.77 9.37
C ASP A 721 -2.52 7.01 9.90
N LEU A 722 -3.72 7.23 9.37
CA LEU A 722 -4.62 8.33 9.74
C LEU A 722 -5.79 7.84 10.63
N GLY A 723 -6.45 8.77 11.30
CA GLY A 723 -7.61 8.54 12.16
C GLY A 723 -7.25 8.30 13.61
N MET A 724 -7.95 7.39 14.28
CA MET A 724 -7.68 7.04 15.68
C MET A 724 -6.49 6.09 15.76
N ILE A 725 -5.30 6.64 16.02
CA ILE A 725 -4.02 5.92 15.96
C ILE A 725 -3.63 5.43 17.35
N PRO A 726 -3.51 4.11 17.58
CA PRO A 726 -2.94 3.58 18.83
C PRO A 726 -1.47 3.93 19.01
N ASP A 727 -1.02 4.14 20.24
CA ASP A 727 0.37 4.52 20.54
C ASP A 727 1.41 3.53 20.02
N CYS A 728 1.07 2.25 19.95
CA CYS A 728 1.96 1.20 19.45
C CYS A 728 2.29 1.30 17.94
N VAL A 729 1.49 2.03 17.15
CA VAL A 729 1.63 2.07 15.68
C VAL A 729 2.97 2.69 15.27
N SER A 730 3.32 3.82 15.85
CA SER A 730 4.58 4.51 15.53
C SER A 730 5.81 3.64 15.78
N SER A 731 5.82 2.88 16.88
CA SER A 731 6.94 1.99 17.19
C SER A 731 7.05 0.83 16.22
N VAL A 732 5.93 0.20 15.84
CA VAL A 732 5.90 -0.90 14.86
C VAL A 732 6.34 -0.43 13.48
N MET A 733 5.80 0.70 13.00
CA MET A 733 6.21 1.25 11.71
C MET A 733 7.70 1.61 11.70
N ASN A 734 8.20 2.12 12.81
CA ASN A 734 9.62 2.45 12.97
C ASN A 734 10.51 1.19 12.98
N ASP A 735 10.12 0.16 13.72
CA ASP A 735 10.84 -1.13 13.76
C ASP A 735 10.91 -1.78 12.36
N LEU A 736 9.85 -1.67 11.58
CA LEU A 736 9.74 -2.25 10.23
C LEU A 736 10.18 -1.29 9.11
N ARG A 737 10.62 -0.07 9.45
CA ARG A 737 11.07 0.95 8.48
C ARG A 737 9.98 1.35 7.47
N ILE A 738 8.71 1.26 7.84
CA ILE A 738 7.57 1.68 7.03
C ILE A 738 7.47 3.21 7.07
N LEU A 739 7.29 3.83 5.92
CA LEU A 739 7.08 5.27 5.84
C LEU A 739 5.68 5.65 6.32
N SER A 740 5.58 6.57 7.26
CA SER A 740 4.30 7.12 7.73
C SER A 740 3.74 8.16 6.77
N LEU A 741 2.47 8.51 6.92
CA LEU A 741 1.82 9.59 6.18
C LEU A 741 1.66 10.82 7.10
N GLU A 742 2.17 11.98 6.65
CA GLU A 742 2.12 13.22 7.41
C GLU A 742 1.34 14.29 6.65
N ILE A 743 0.28 14.80 7.28
CA ILE A 743 -0.61 15.82 6.73
C ILE A 743 -0.71 16.97 7.72
N GLN A 744 -0.34 18.18 7.29
CA GLN A 744 -0.27 19.34 8.20
C GLN A 744 -1.61 19.70 8.84
N ARG A 745 -2.70 19.53 8.10
CA ARG A 745 -4.08 19.81 8.56
C ARG A 745 -4.67 18.70 9.44
N MET A 746 -4.00 17.56 9.54
CA MET A 746 -4.39 16.42 10.35
C MET A 746 -3.20 15.92 11.17
N PRO A 747 -2.74 16.70 12.16
CA PRO A 747 -1.59 16.32 12.97
C PRO A 747 -1.91 15.07 13.80
N LYS A 748 -0.94 14.17 13.92
CA LYS A 748 -1.07 12.97 14.76
C LYS A 748 -1.05 13.30 16.25
N ASN A 749 -0.46 14.43 16.62
CA ASN A 749 -0.49 14.94 17.99
C ASN A 749 -1.78 15.73 18.22
N PRO A 750 -2.71 15.26 19.06
CA PRO A 750 -4.00 15.92 19.28
C PRO A 750 -3.89 17.26 20.01
N MET A 751 -2.73 17.58 20.58
CA MET A 751 -2.45 18.88 21.23
C MET A 751 -2.17 20.01 20.21
N HIS A 752 -1.99 19.66 18.93
CA HIS A 752 -1.70 20.62 17.87
C HIS A 752 -2.88 20.72 16.90
N GLU A 753 -3.26 21.91 16.51
CA GLU A 753 -4.25 22.13 15.47
C GLU A 753 -3.67 21.85 14.07
N PHE A 754 -2.35 22.13 13.90
CA PHE A 754 -1.61 21.91 12.67
C PHE A 754 -0.26 21.24 12.97
N GLY A 755 0.18 20.38 12.07
CA GLY A 755 1.49 19.72 12.16
C GLY A 755 2.65 20.68 11.83
N TYR A 756 3.79 20.45 12.46
CA TYR A 756 5.01 21.20 12.20
C TYR A 756 5.87 20.45 11.19
N LEU A 757 6.02 21.00 9.99
CA LEU A 757 6.68 20.35 8.84
C LEU A 757 8.15 19.97 9.09
N ASN A 758 8.85 20.74 9.94
CA ASN A 758 10.24 20.48 10.32
C ASN A 758 10.39 19.34 11.36
N GLU A 759 9.30 18.97 12.05
CA GLU A 759 9.28 17.90 13.05
C GLU A 759 8.91 16.54 12.44
N TYR A 760 8.51 16.52 11.18
CA TYR A 760 8.16 15.26 10.51
C TYR A 760 9.34 14.29 10.49
N PRO A 761 9.10 12.99 10.75
CA PRO A 761 10.17 12.01 10.69
C PRO A 761 10.68 11.90 9.24
N TYR A 762 11.97 11.63 9.08
CA TYR A 762 12.53 11.42 7.75
C TYR A 762 11.83 10.25 7.01
N ARG A 763 11.54 9.15 7.73
CA ARG A 763 10.78 8.02 7.20
C ARG A 763 9.29 8.32 7.10
N SER A 764 8.94 9.29 6.26
CA SER A 764 7.54 9.68 6.02
C SER A 764 7.31 10.17 4.60
N VAL A 765 6.04 10.16 4.23
CA VAL A 765 5.50 10.84 3.06
C VAL A 765 4.72 12.05 3.55
N CYS A 766 5.14 13.24 3.14
CA CYS A 766 4.43 14.48 3.43
C CYS A 766 3.51 14.82 2.25
N THR A 767 2.29 15.24 2.54
CA THR A 767 1.35 15.79 1.54
C THR A 767 0.53 16.95 2.09
N ILE A 768 0.00 17.78 1.21
CA ILE A 768 -0.94 18.85 1.56
C ILE A 768 -2.34 18.28 1.68
N SER A 769 -2.74 17.46 0.70
CA SER A 769 -4.06 16.84 0.64
C SER A 769 -3.97 15.44 0.04
N THR A 770 -4.92 14.58 0.44
CA THR A 770 -5.16 13.28 -0.20
C THR A 770 -6.44 13.34 -1.04
N HIS A 771 -6.74 12.25 -1.74
CA HIS A 771 -7.99 12.11 -2.48
C HIS A 771 -9.25 12.09 -1.57
N ASP A 772 -9.09 11.85 -0.26
CA ASP A 772 -10.17 11.78 0.72
C ASP A 772 -10.50 13.11 1.39
N MET A 773 -9.80 14.17 1.05
CA MET A 773 -10.01 15.49 1.62
C MET A 773 -10.00 16.56 0.55
N SER A 774 -10.39 17.76 0.94
CA SER A 774 -10.35 18.94 0.05
C SER A 774 -8.91 19.26 -0.36
N THR A 775 -8.73 19.73 -1.58
CA THR A 775 -7.47 20.34 -2.01
C THR A 775 -7.12 21.54 -1.13
N LEU A 776 -5.90 22.06 -1.24
CA LEU A 776 -5.51 23.27 -0.52
C LEU A 776 -6.52 24.40 -0.73
N ARG A 777 -6.91 24.64 -1.98
CA ARG A 777 -7.85 25.70 -2.34
C ARG A 777 -9.25 25.44 -1.80
N GLY A 778 -9.74 24.21 -1.92
CA GLY A 778 -11.06 23.85 -1.39
C GLY A 778 -11.11 24.01 0.13
N TRP A 779 -10.09 23.49 0.83
CA TRP A 779 -10.00 23.64 2.28
C TRP A 779 -9.93 25.10 2.73
N TRP A 780 -9.23 25.95 1.99
CA TRP A 780 -9.10 27.36 2.32
C TRP A 780 -10.45 28.07 2.43
N GLU A 781 -11.45 27.62 1.68
CA GLU A 781 -12.78 28.18 1.60
C GLU A 781 -13.81 27.50 2.53
N GLU A 782 -13.47 26.37 3.18
CA GLU A 782 -14.39 25.59 4.03
C GLU A 782 -14.58 26.21 5.41
N ASP A 783 -13.52 26.62 6.08
CA ASP A 783 -13.55 27.23 7.42
C ASP A 783 -12.60 28.43 7.51
N TYR A 784 -13.16 29.60 7.36
CA TYR A 784 -12.39 30.84 7.38
C TYR A 784 -11.67 31.08 8.72
N LEU A 785 -12.25 30.67 9.84
CA LEU A 785 -11.60 30.85 11.15
C LEU A 785 -10.37 29.95 11.29
N GLN A 786 -10.46 28.72 10.80
CA GLN A 786 -9.33 27.79 10.79
C GLN A 786 -8.22 28.31 9.85
N THR A 787 -8.56 28.73 8.65
CA THR A 787 -7.59 29.24 7.69
C THR A 787 -6.97 30.58 8.11
N GLN A 788 -7.71 31.43 8.83
CA GLN A 788 -7.14 32.63 9.46
C GLN A 788 -6.10 32.27 10.51
N ARG A 789 -6.36 31.23 11.35
CA ARG A 789 -5.35 30.78 12.33
C ARG A 789 -4.13 30.18 11.63
N TYR A 790 -4.34 29.40 10.59
CA TYR A 790 -3.26 28.82 9.78
C TYR A 790 -2.39 29.93 9.15
N TYR A 791 -3.02 30.95 8.57
CA TYR A 791 -2.36 32.12 7.97
C TYR A 791 -1.46 32.85 8.97
N ASN A 792 -1.95 33.04 10.20
CA ASN A 792 -1.19 33.73 11.24
C ASN A 792 -0.11 32.84 11.87
N THR A 793 -0.43 31.58 12.21
CA THR A 793 0.45 30.74 13.04
C THR A 793 1.43 29.90 12.22
N MET A 794 0.99 29.34 11.09
CA MET A 794 1.84 28.46 10.29
C MET A 794 2.58 29.19 9.17
N LEU A 795 1.97 30.19 8.56
CA LEU A 795 2.61 31.02 7.54
C LEU A 795 3.30 32.27 8.13
N GLY A 796 2.99 32.65 9.36
CA GLY A 796 3.59 33.79 10.05
C GLY A 796 3.14 35.14 9.50
N HIS A 797 2.01 35.23 8.83
CA HIS A 797 1.45 36.45 8.29
C HIS A 797 0.58 37.18 9.32
N TYR A 798 0.54 38.50 9.23
CA TYR A 798 -0.30 39.34 10.05
C TYR A 798 -1.48 39.90 9.24
N GLY A 799 -2.56 40.23 9.95
CA GLY A 799 -3.75 40.79 9.35
C GLY A 799 -4.77 39.73 8.89
N THR A 800 -5.66 40.17 8.02
CA THR A 800 -6.78 39.36 7.53
C THR A 800 -6.31 38.42 6.41
N ALA A 801 -6.57 37.12 6.55
CA ALA A 801 -6.28 36.14 5.51
C ALA A 801 -7.15 36.41 4.25
N PRO A 802 -6.63 36.16 3.03
CA PRO A 802 -7.44 36.18 1.83
C PRO A 802 -8.61 35.20 1.94
N THR A 803 -9.78 35.58 1.43
CA THR A 803 -10.97 34.71 1.42
C THR A 803 -10.83 33.51 0.48
N VAL A 804 -9.95 33.62 -0.53
CA VAL A 804 -9.59 32.54 -1.46
C VAL A 804 -8.08 32.36 -1.45
N ALA A 805 -7.62 31.12 -1.64
CA ALA A 805 -6.18 30.84 -1.75
C ALA A 805 -5.61 31.42 -3.05
N THR A 806 -4.78 32.47 -2.94
CA THR A 806 -4.10 33.06 -4.10
C THR A 806 -2.97 32.14 -4.60
N PRO A 807 -2.54 32.28 -5.86
CA PRO A 807 -1.42 31.50 -6.38
C PRO A 807 -0.14 31.64 -5.54
N GLU A 808 0.16 32.84 -5.07
CA GLU A 808 1.35 33.15 -4.25
C GLU A 808 1.26 32.44 -2.89
N LEU A 809 0.09 32.46 -2.27
CA LEU A 809 -0.16 31.76 -1.01
C LEU A 809 -0.05 30.25 -1.19
N CYS A 810 -0.62 29.70 -2.26
CA CYS A 810 -0.48 28.30 -2.60
C CYS A 810 0.99 27.90 -2.84
N GLU A 811 1.76 28.76 -3.53
CA GLU A 811 3.20 28.55 -3.74
C GLU A 811 3.97 28.53 -2.42
N GLU A 812 3.64 29.41 -1.49
CA GLU A 812 4.25 29.44 -0.16
C GLU A 812 3.98 28.14 0.61
N VAL A 813 2.73 27.66 0.62
CA VAL A 813 2.35 26.40 1.26
C VAL A 813 3.08 25.22 0.61
N VAL A 814 3.10 25.14 -0.71
CA VAL A 814 3.82 24.08 -1.46
C VAL A 814 5.32 24.11 -1.13
N ARG A 815 5.94 25.29 -1.14
CA ARG A 815 7.36 25.47 -0.79
C ARG A 815 7.65 24.99 0.62
N ASN A 816 6.80 25.31 1.59
CA ASN A 816 6.97 24.90 2.98
C ASN A 816 6.89 23.37 3.13
N HIS A 817 5.93 22.71 2.45
CA HIS A 817 5.83 21.25 2.44
C HIS A 817 7.05 20.60 1.79
N LEU A 818 7.55 21.15 0.69
CA LEU A 818 8.78 20.67 0.05
C LEU A 818 10.02 20.81 0.97
N LYS A 819 10.05 21.79 1.88
CA LYS A 819 11.11 21.93 2.88
C LYS A 819 11.01 20.93 4.04
N SER A 820 9.92 20.21 4.18
CA SER A 820 9.73 19.23 5.26
C SER A 820 10.89 18.24 5.37
N ASN A 821 11.01 17.59 6.52
CA ASN A 821 12.07 16.59 6.72
C ASN A 821 11.77 15.25 6.04
N SER A 822 10.55 15.02 5.60
CA SER A 822 10.10 13.76 4.97
C SER A 822 10.94 13.35 3.75
N ILE A 823 11.26 12.07 3.62
CA ILE A 823 11.99 11.53 2.46
C ILE A 823 11.23 11.80 1.15
N LEU A 824 9.89 11.72 1.18
CA LEU A 824 9.03 11.99 0.04
C LEU A 824 8.06 13.13 0.38
N CYS A 825 7.89 14.07 -0.55
CA CYS A 825 6.80 15.04 -0.55
C CYS A 825 5.99 14.81 -1.82
N ILE A 826 4.82 14.18 -1.67
CA ILE A 826 3.95 13.80 -2.80
C ILE A 826 2.69 14.65 -2.71
N LEU A 827 2.51 15.56 -3.66
CA LEU A 827 1.37 16.47 -3.71
C LEU A 827 0.38 16.04 -4.79
N SER A 828 -0.91 16.31 -4.59
CA SER A 828 -1.91 16.10 -5.64
C SER A 828 -1.61 16.98 -6.85
N LEU A 829 -2.07 16.56 -8.04
CA LEU A 829 -1.97 17.42 -9.24
C LEU A 829 -2.62 18.76 -8.99
N GLN A 830 -3.77 18.79 -8.34
CA GLN A 830 -4.52 20.01 -8.03
C GLN A 830 -3.71 20.98 -7.19
N ASP A 831 -3.01 20.48 -6.18
CA ASP A 831 -2.15 21.31 -5.31
C ASP A 831 -0.91 21.81 -6.06
N TRP A 832 -0.33 21.00 -6.95
CA TRP A 832 0.73 21.47 -7.85
C TRP A 832 0.27 22.57 -8.79
N LEU A 833 -0.93 22.45 -9.38
CA LEU A 833 -1.47 23.46 -10.28
C LEU A 833 -1.91 24.73 -9.56
N SER A 834 -2.21 24.66 -8.27
CA SER A 834 -2.71 25.76 -7.47
C SER A 834 -1.77 26.99 -7.41
N ILE A 835 -0.48 26.77 -7.65
CA ILE A 835 0.57 27.79 -7.58
C ILE A 835 0.57 28.75 -8.78
N ASP A 836 -0.29 28.51 -9.77
CA ASP A 836 -0.32 29.33 -10.99
C ASP A 836 -1.76 29.68 -11.37
N GLY A 837 -2.05 30.98 -11.45
CA GLY A 837 -3.40 31.49 -11.71
C GLY A 837 -3.97 31.14 -13.09
N LYS A 838 -3.09 30.90 -14.09
CA LYS A 838 -3.48 30.56 -15.45
C LYS A 838 -3.80 29.08 -15.62
N TRP A 839 -3.05 28.20 -14.92
CA TRP A 839 -3.08 26.77 -15.14
C TRP A 839 -3.91 26.00 -14.11
N ARG A 840 -4.24 26.60 -12.95
CA ARG A 840 -5.14 25.96 -11.97
C ARG A 840 -6.58 25.90 -12.48
N ASN A 841 -7.34 24.95 -11.98
CA ASN A 841 -8.77 24.85 -12.36
C ASN A 841 -9.50 26.14 -11.97
N PRO A 842 -10.23 26.81 -12.89
CA PRO A 842 -11.02 27.99 -12.54
C PRO A 842 -12.12 27.70 -11.52
N ASN A 843 -12.62 26.46 -11.44
CA ASN A 843 -13.66 26.03 -10.49
C ASN A 843 -13.04 25.13 -9.41
N VAL A 844 -12.90 25.67 -8.20
CA VAL A 844 -12.35 24.94 -7.03
C VAL A 844 -13.17 23.70 -6.69
N GLN A 845 -14.48 23.74 -6.86
CA GLN A 845 -15.38 22.63 -6.48
C GLN A 845 -15.17 21.39 -7.37
N GLU A 846 -14.63 21.55 -8.56
CA GLU A 846 -14.32 20.44 -9.46
C GLU A 846 -13.01 19.75 -9.13
N GLU A 847 -12.22 20.26 -8.18
CA GLU A 847 -10.95 19.67 -7.77
C GLU A 847 -11.13 18.48 -6.80
N ARG A 848 -12.28 18.36 -6.15
CA ARG A 848 -12.56 17.31 -5.16
C ARG A 848 -12.70 15.94 -5.82
N ILE A 849 -12.03 14.93 -5.29
CA ILE A 849 -12.13 13.54 -5.78
C ILE A 849 -13.15 12.76 -4.96
N ASN A 850 -12.95 12.69 -3.66
CA ASN A 850 -13.81 11.92 -2.76
C ASN A 850 -14.32 12.76 -1.58
N VAL A 851 -15.53 12.43 -1.13
CA VAL A 851 -16.13 12.91 0.11
C VAL A 851 -16.46 11.69 0.96
N PRO A 852 -15.60 11.27 1.92
CA PRO A 852 -15.75 10.02 2.66
C PRO A 852 -17.06 9.86 3.43
N SER A 853 -17.67 10.98 3.86
CA SER A 853 -19.00 10.99 4.50
C SER A 853 -20.16 10.70 3.53
N ASN A 854 -19.91 10.75 2.20
CA ASN A 854 -20.88 10.41 1.19
C ASN A 854 -20.63 8.98 0.67
N PRO A 855 -21.41 7.96 1.11
CA PRO A 855 -21.20 6.57 0.70
C PRO A 855 -21.53 6.32 -0.78
N ARG A 856 -22.14 7.28 -1.44
CA ARG A 856 -22.49 7.24 -2.87
C ARG A 856 -21.71 8.28 -3.67
N ASN A 857 -20.46 8.54 -3.32
CA ASN A 857 -19.59 9.42 -4.09
C ASN A 857 -19.36 8.83 -5.48
N TYR A 858 -19.49 9.67 -6.51
CA TYR A 858 -19.17 9.29 -7.88
C TYR A 858 -17.70 9.64 -8.18
N TRP A 859 -16.84 8.65 -8.32
CA TRP A 859 -15.41 8.79 -8.58
C TRP A 859 -15.18 9.11 -10.06
N ARG A 860 -15.39 10.37 -10.44
CA ARG A 860 -15.36 10.81 -11.83
C ARG A 860 -14.43 11.99 -12.11
N TYR A 861 -13.62 12.38 -11.13
CA TYR A 861 -12.69 13.49 -11.31
C TYR A 861 -11.81 13.28 -12.54
N ARG A 862 -11.66 14.32 -13.35
CA ARG A 862 -10.74 14.38 -14.47
C ARG A 862 -9.96 15.67 -14.44
N MET A 863 -8.66 15.60 -14.74
CA MET A 863 -7.86 16.80 -14.91
C MET A 863 -8.45 17.67 -16.03
N HIS A 864 -8.52 18.97 -15.80
CA HIS A 864 -9.13 19.91 -16.76
C HIS A 864 -8.20 20.20 -17.96
N LEU A 865 -6.87 20.03 -17.77
CA LEU A 865 -5.85 20.14 -18.82
C LEU A 865 -5.61 18.78 -19.47
N THR A 866 -5.23 18.77 -20.74
CA THR A 866 -4.60 17.56 -21.31
C THR A 866 -3.13 17.47 -20.91
N LEU A 867 -2.58 16.25 -20.95
CA LEU A 867 -1.15 16.03 -20.67
C LEU A 867 -0.27 16.80 -21.68
N GLU A 868 -0.72 16.96 -22.93
CA GLU A 868 -0.04 17.76 -23.94
C GLU A 868 -0.05 19.26 -23.60
N GLN A 869 -1.15 19.79 -23.04
CA GLN A 869 -1.22 21.17 -22.52
C GLN A 869 -0.31 21.35 -21.32
N LEU A 870 -0.32 20.37 -20.40
CA LEU A 870 0.51 20.37 -19.21
C LEU A 870 2.02 20.36 -19.55
N MET A 871 2.41 19.55 -20.54
CA MET A 871 3.80 19.56 -21.06
C MET A 871 4.21 20.91 -21.67
N LYS A 872 3.28 21.64 -22.28
CA LYS A 872 3.51 22.97 -22.89
C LYS A 872 3.42 24.12 -21.89
N ALA A 873 3.05 23.89 -20.65
CA ALA A 873 2.92 24.90 -19.59
C ALA A 873 4.30 25.33 -19.03
N GLU A 874 5.16 25.89 -19.86
CA GLU A 874 6.59 26.15 -19.54
C GLU A 874 6.77 26.97 -18.26
N GLU A 875 5.98 28.03 -18.05
CA GLU A 875 6.08 28.90 -16.86
C GLU A 875 5.81 28.10 -15.59
N LEU A 876 4.72 27.33 -15.57
CA LEU A 876 4.36 26.45 -14.45
C LEU A 876 5.45 25.38 -14.23
N ASN A 877 5.85 24.69 -15.30
CA ASN A 877 6.83 23.61 -15.23
C ASN A 877 8.18 24.11 -14.72
N ASN A 878 8.62 25.32 -15.13
CA ASN A 878 9.81 25.96 -14.61
C ASN A 878 9.68 26.28 -13.13
N LYS A 879 8.54 26.85 -12.72
CA LYS A 879 8.26 27.18 -11.31
C LYS A 879 8.33 25.91 -10.44
N ILE A 880 7.74 24.82 -10.86
CA ILE A 880 7.79 23.53 -10.15
C ILE A 880 9.24 23.04 -10.03
N ARG A 881 10.01 23.06 -11.13
CA ARG A 881 11.43 22.66 -11.11
C ARG A 881 12.26 23.49 -10.14
N GLU A 882 12.09 24.81 -10.15
CA GLU A 882 12.84 25.70 -9.27
C GLU A 882 12.48 25.49 -7.80
N LEU A 883 11.21 25.25 -7.48
CA LEU A 883 10.78 24.91 -6.11
C LEU A 883 11.42 23.60 -5.64
N ILE A 884 11.42 22.56 -6.46
CA ILE A 884 12.01 21.25 -6.14
C ILE A 884 13.53 21.37 -5.93
N LYS A 885 14.23 22.11 -6.80
CA LYS A 885 15.67 22.37 -6.67
C LYS A 885 15.99 23.19 -5.41
N TYR A 886 15.30 24.31 -5.24
CA TYR A 886 15.51 25.21 -4.10
C TYR A 886 15.35 24.52 -2.75
N THR A 887 14.42 23.56 -2.66
CA THR A 887 14.15 22.81 -1.43
C THR A 887 15.04 21.56 -1.26
N GLY A 888 15.99 21.33 -2.16
CA GLY A 888 16.95 20.22 -2.08
C GLY A 888 16.35 18.84 -2.40
N ARG A 889 15.22 18.80 -3.12
CA ARG A 889 14.57 17.54 -3.54
C ARG A 889 14.92 17.12 -4.98
N ALA A 890 15.78 17.85 -5.64
CA ALA A 890 16.44 17.41 -6.86
C ALA A 890 17.90 17.07 -6.57
N PRO A 891 18.52 16.11 -7.29
CA PRO A 891 19.95 15.84 -7.15
C PRO A 891 20.73 17.14 -7.43
N LYS A 892 21.66 17.47 -6.55
CA LYS A 892 22.69 18.45 -6.87
C LYS A 892 23.51 17.86 -8.02
N LYS A 893 23.65 18.63 -9.11
CA LYS A 893 24.55 18.25 -10.22
C LYS A 893 25.95 18.04 -9.71
#